data_7219cd2df6043ce4bdd6d5b3a348f00a
#
_entry.id   7219cd2df6043ce4bdd6d5b3a348f00a
#
_cell.length_a   1.000
_cell.length_b   1.000
_cell.length_c   1.000
_cell.angle_alpha   90.00
_cell.angle_beta   90.00
_cell.angle_gamma   90.00
#
_symmetry.space_group_name_H-M   'P 1'
#
loop_
_entity.id
_entity.type
_entity.pdbx_description
1 polymer ?
#
loop_
_entity_poly.entity_id
_entity_poly.type
_entity_poly.pdbx_seq_one_letter_code
_entity_poly.pdbx_strand_id
1 'polypeptide(L)'
;MAPVGWENPAELKAAKLARSVTRGVIDRELKPNSEERRRIAAVLRLPPNKPLQAEAKALLWRFRFSLVSEKRALTKFLKCVDWSDAQEAQQASELMQQWAPIEVADALELLSPDFKNDEVRAHAVATLQAKDDDELLYYLLQLVQALRFEAFDDSRLARFLVGRAAANPAFAIFLHWYLFTEWEDPEFGGRASAVHSGLVNALAGAGRVGEAVWLAIRRQTDMMSQLAYISKELKMSRFKATRATERMREMVAESGPCSELAALRVPLPLQPSTLLEGLLPQDCTCFKSAQLPIKLVFKAAPQPIDWTSPAPLAGSVHAAAAAAAAAAAAPLAAAGSNWPDAAAAASGTQLRSQAAAAAAAAGDASPLSGSEQQQQQQQQQQRPAAGRCVVIYKKGDDLRQDQFVLQMISLMDNLLKRENLDLRLTPYTVLPTGSDDGLVQFVPSAPLSRILAEHRTIHKFLAQTQADPQGPFGLKAEALETFVRSCAGYCVMTYILGVGDRHLDNLMLAPDGRLFHIDFGYILGNDPKPFPPPMKLCREMIEAMGGQDSSYYVQFRMFSCEAYNILRKSADLILSLFHLMAGASIEAIRNNPENAMLKLQEKLRLDFDDEQAIEQMQALINESATALMPQIVETTHRWAQYWR
;
A
#
# COMPACT_ATOMS: atom_id res chain seq x y z
N MET A 1 -31.60 -4.67 27.15
CA MET A 1 -30.17 -4.77 26.83
C MET A 1 -29.59 -3.37 26.87
N ALA A 2 -28.63 -3.07 27.76
CA ALA A 2 -27.94 -1.78 27.78
C ALA A 2 -27.11 -1.67 26.51
N PRO A 3 -26.97 -0.48 25.87
CA PRO A 3 -26.15 -0.29 24.71
C PRO A 3 -24.68 -0.65 25.02
N VAL A 4 -24.04 -1.36 24.10
CA VAL A 4 -22.63 -1.72 24.18
C VAL A 4 -21.84 -0.41 24.30
N GLY A 5 -21.08 -0.25 25.39
CA GLY A 5 -20.31 0.96 25.69
C GLY A 5 -20.83 1.83 26.84
N TRP A 6 -21.93 1.49 27.46
CA TRP A 6 -22.42 2.23 28.65
C TRP A 6 -21.68 1.77 29.91
N GLU A 7 -20.65 2.53 30.31
CA GLU A 7 -19.97 2.33 31.59
C GLU A 7 -20.86 2.95 32.72
N ASN A 8 -21.16 2.17 33.72
CA ASN A 8 -21.94 2.62 34.85
C ASN A 8 -21.15 3.68 35.65
N PRO A 9 -21.63 4.94 35.78
CA PRO A 9 -20.91 5.98 36.51
C PRO A 9 -20.60 5.65 37.96
N ALA A 10 -21.43 4.82 38.60
CA ALA A 10 -21.22 4.38 39.98
C ALA A 10 -20.06 3.38 40.09
N GLU A 11 -19.91 2.48 39.11
CA GLU A 11 -18.79 1.53 39.02
C GLU A 11 -17.48 2.24 38.72
N LEU A 12 -17.48 3.23 37.78
CA LEU A 12 -16.35 4.10 37.53
C LEU A 12 -15.91 4.85 38.80
N LYS A 13 -16.86 5.42 39.54
CA LYS A 13 -16.58 6.13 40.79
C LYS A 13 -16.08 5.17 41.88
N ALA A 14 -16.65 3.98 42.01
CA ALA A 14 -16.18 2.96 42.93
C ALA A 14 -14.78 2.46 42.60
N ALA A 15 -14.49 2.22 41.32
CA ALA A 15 -13.15 1.86 40.84
C ALA A 15 -12.11 2.98 41.09
N LYS A 16 -12.50 4.24 40.89
CA LYS A 16 -11.66 5.41 41.17
C LYS A 16 -11.38 5.56 42.68
N LEU A 17 -12.38 5.35 43.54
CA LEU A 17 -12.21 5.34 45.00
C LEU A 17 -11.35 4.17 45.49
N ALA A 18 -11.57 2.96 44.96
CA ALA A 18 -10.74 1.79 45.25
C ALA A 18 -9.29 1.99 44.88
N ARG A 19 -9.03 2.61 43.71
CA ARG A 19 -7.67 3.01 43.28
C ARG A 19 -7.06 4.05 44.25
N SER A 20 -7.82 5.06 44.68
CA SER A 20 -7.31 6.09 45.58
C SER A 20 -6.94 5.52 46.98
N VAL A 21 -7.63 4.52 47.46
CA VAL A 21 -7.34 3.83 48.74
C VAL A 21 -6.04 2.99 48.60
N THR A 22 -5.80 2.36 47.45
CA THR A 22 -4.60 1.55 47.22
C THR A 22 -3.36 2.39 46.86
N ARG A 23 -3.50 3.67 46.55
CA ARG A 23 -2.38 4.59 46.28
C ARG A 23 -1.43 4.79 47.46
N GLY A 24 -1.93 4.67 48.69
CA GLY A 24 -1.14 4.86 49.91
C GLY A 24 -0.17 3.70 50.24
N VAL A 25 -0.38 2.53 49.64
CA VAL A 25 0.43 1.32 49.87
C VAL A 25 0.99 0.86 48.53
N ILE A 26 2.09 1.47 48.09
CA ILE A 26 2.79 1.09 46.83
C ILE A 26 3.82 0.02 47.17
N ASP A 27 3.41 -1.25 47.08
CA ASP A 27 4.35 -2.35 47.10
C ASP A 27 4.94 -2.57 45.66
N ARG A 28 6.15 -2.07 45.46
CA ARG A 28 6.86 -2.19 44.17
C ARG A 28 7.35 -3.61 43.90
N GLU A 29 7.43 -4.45 44.91
CA GLU A 29 7.89 -5.85 44.80
C GLU A 29 6.72 -6.85 44.65
N LEU A 30 5.50 -6.37 44.64
CA LEU A 30 4.31 -7.20 44.52
C LEU A 30 4.33 -7.99 43.20
N LYS A 31 4.30 -9.31 43.30
CA LYS A 31 4.26 -10.23 42.15
C LYS A 31 2.93 -10.96 42.08
N PRO A 32 2.39 -11.19 40.86
CA PRO A 32 1.17 -11.96 40.71
C PRO A 32 1.39 -13.45 41.07
N ASN A 33 0.42 -14.06 41.73
CA ASN A 33 0.37 -15.50 41.94
C ASN A 33 0.06 -16.26 40.63
N SER A 34 0.01 -17.59 40.66
CA SER A 34 -0.16 -18.43 39.47
C SER A 34 -1.50 -18.17 38.75
N GLU A 35 -2.59 -17.94 39.50
CA GLU A 35 -3.90 -17.64 38.93
C GLU A 35 -3.94 -16.23 38.34
N GLU A 36 -3.40 -15.24 39.05
CA GLU A 36 -3.29 -13.85 38.56
C GLU A 36 -2.42 -13.77 37.30
N ARG A 37 -1.29 -14.54 37.24
CA ARG A 37 -0.47 -14.65 36.03
C ARG A 37 -1.25 -15.20 34.84
N ARG A 38 -2.07 -16.25 35.04
CA ARG A 38 -2.93 -16.82 33.99
C ARG A 38 -3.94 -15.78 33.49
N ARG A 39 -4.58 -15.04 34.42
CA ARG A 39 -5.53 -13.97 34.07
C ARG A 39 -4.84 -12.82 33.33
N ILE A 40 -3.65 -12.38 33.77
CA ILE A 40 -2.85 -11.37 33.05
C ILE A 40 -2.52 -11.87 31.66
N ALA A 41 -2.00 -13.08 31.49
CA ALA A 41 -1.67 -13.64 30.18
C ALA A 41 -2.89 -13.71 29.24
N ALA A 42 -4.09 -13.99 29.77
CA ALA A 42 -5.33 -13.94 29.00
C ALA A 42 -5.67 -12.52 28.53
N VAL A 43 -5.47 -11.51 29.40
CA VAL A 43 -5.70 -10.10 29.03
C VAL A 43 -4.69 -9.62 27.97
N LEU A 44 -3.42 -10.02 28.07
CA LEU A 44 -2.39 -9.64 27.10
C LEU A 44 -2.63 -10.22 25.70
N ARG A 45 -3.37 -11.32 25.59
CA ARG A 45 -3.76 -11.92 24.30
C ARG A 45 -4.98 -11.25 23.65
N LEU A 46 -5.64 -10.31 24.35
CA LEU A 46 -6.79 -9.61 23.76
C LEU A 46 -6.34 -8.75 22.57
N PRO A 47 -7.13 -8.73 21.49
CA PRO A 47 -6.86 -7.90 20.33
C PRO A 47 -6.72 -6.40 20.68
N PRO A 48 -6.00 -5.61 19.86
CA PRO A 48 -5.75 -4.19 20.13
C PRO A 48 -7.02 -3.37 20.37
N ASN A 49 -8.05 -3.56 19.57
CA ASN A 49 -9.30 -2.79 19.62
C ASN A 49 -10.29 -3.24 20.70
N LYS A 50 -9.99 -4.32 21.45
CA LYS A 50 -10.93 -4.82 22.46
C LYS A 50 -10.84 -4.00 23.75
N PRO A 51 -11.95 -3.39 24.21
CA PRO A 51 -11.95 -2.63 25.46
C PRO A 51 -11.68 -3.56 26.65
N LEU A 52 -10.87 -3.08 27.59
CA LEU A 52 -10.56 -3.83 28.81
C LEU A 52 -11.68 -3.65 29.85
N GLN A 53 -12.13 -4.75 30.43
CA GLN A 53 -13.09 -4.73 31.53
C GLN A 53 -12.47 -4.13 32.79
N ALA A 54 -13.28 -3.58 33.70
CA ALA A 54 -12.83 -2.91 34.93
C ALA A 54 -11.92 -3.81 35.79
N GLU A 55 -12.24 -5.10 35.89
CA GLU A 55 -11.44 -6.08 36.62
C GLU A 55 -10.07 -6.31 36.01
N ALA A 56 -9.99 -6.39 34.70
CA ALA A 56 -8.72 -6.51 33.97
C ALA A 56 -7.85 -5.24 34.14
N LYS A 57 -8.47 -4.05 34.06
CA LYS A 57 -7.80 -2.77 34.32
C LYS A 57 -7.25 -2.72 35.77
N ALA A 58 -8.03 -3.13 36.75
CA ALA A 58 -7.58 -3.18 38.15
C ALA A 58 -6.45 -4.17 38.38
N LEU A 59 -6.48 -5.33 37.69
CA LEU A 59 -5.45 -6.35 37.79
C LEU A 59 -4.12 -5.85 37.21
N LEU A 60 -4.12 -5.28 36.01
CA LEU A 60 -2.92 -4.72 35.37
C LEU A 60 -2.36 -3.54 36.16
N TRP A 61 -3.21 -2.66 36.66
CA TRP A 61 -2.79 -1.53 37.51
C TRP A 61 -2.13 -1.98 38.80
N ARG A 62 -2.67 -3.02 39.46
CA ARG A 62 -2.12 -3.60 40.69
C ARG A 62 -0.70 -4.13 40.49
N PHE A 63 -0.43 -4.80 39.39
CA PHE A 63 0.85 -5.44 39.12
C PHE A 63 1.78 -4.64 38.17
N ARG A 64 1.50 -3.36 37.93
CA ARG A 64 2.21 -2.52 36.96
C ARG A 64 3.73 -2.51 37.11
N PHE A 65 4.25 -2.56 38.33
CA PHE A 65 5.70 -2.60 38.58
C PHE A 65 6.34 -3.93 38.16
N SER A 66 5.67 -5.03 38.34
CA SER A 66 6.15 -6.34 37.92
C SER A 66 6.01 -6.58 36.41
N LEU A 67 5.15 -5.82 35.74
CA LEU A 67 4.91 -5.94 34.30
C LEU A 67 5.90 -5.15 33.43
N VAL A 68 6.73 -4.30 34.01
CA VAL A 68 7.72 -3.48 33.25
C VAL A 68 8.66 -4.29 32.39
N SER A 69 8.98 -5.54 32.77
CA SER A 69 9.80 -6.46 31.98
C SER A 69 9.03 -7.16 30.85
N GLU A 70 7.69 -7.09 30.83
CA GLU A 70 6.84 -7.74 29.82
C GLU A 70 6.45 -6.71 28.75
N LYS A 71 7.17 -6.72 27.61
CA LYS A 71 6.98 -5.72 26.53
C LYS A 71 5.54 -5.62 26.04
N ARG A 72 4.83 -6.75 25.86
CA ARG A 72 3.45 -6.80 25.37
C ARG A 72 2.43 -6.25 26.36
N ALA A 73 2.82 -6.01 27.62
CA ALA A 73 1.90 -5.50 28.63
C ALA A 73 1.77 -3.97 28.58
N LEU A 74 2.68 -3.23 27.92
CA LEU A 74 2.68 -1.78 27.92
C LEU A 74 1.38 -1.20 27.34
N THR A 75 0.96 -1.63 26.14
CA THR A 75 -0.23 -1.11 25.46
C THR A 75 -1.49 -1.34 26.31
N LYS A 76 -1.62 -2.52 26.92
CA LYS A 76 -2.74 -2.87 27.78
C LYS A 76 -2.69 -2.10 29.12
N PHE A 77 -1.50 -1.91 29.69
CA PHE A 77 -1.32 -1.07 30.88
C PHE A 77 -1.72 0.39 30.62
N LEU A 78 -1.28 0.98 29.51
CA LEU A 78 -1.61 2.37 29.18
C LEU A 78 -3.11 2.61 28.93
N LYS A 79 -3.88 1.58 28.53
CA LYS A 79 -5.36 1.59 28.48
C LYS A 79 -6.02 1.56 29.86
N CYS A 80 -5.25 1.26 30.92
CA CYS A 80 -5.77 1.25 32.29
C CYS A 80 -5.61 2.60 33.01
N VAL A 81 -4.81 3.51 32.48
CA VAL A 81 -4.43 4.80 33.11
C VAL A 81 -5.59 5.80 33.00
N ASP A 82 -5.91 6.46 34.09
CA ASP A 82 -6.78 7.65 34.08
C ASP A 82 -5.92 8.88 33.79
N TRP A 83 -5.79 9.24 32.52
CA TRP A 83 -4.98 10.38 32.07
C TRP A 83 -5.50 11.74 32.54
N SER A 84 -6.69 11.81 33.14
CA SER A 84 -7.22 13.01 33.81
C SER A 84 -6.69 13.17 35.25
N ASP A 85 -6.11 12.11 35.81
CA ASP A 85 -5.47 12.15 37.14
C ASP A 85 -3.97 12.37 36.99
N ALA A 86 -3.49 13.52 37.45
CA ALA A 86 -2.09 13.93 37.30
C ALA A 86 -1.09 12.95 37.94
N GLN A 87 -1.46 12.28 39.04
CA GLN A 87 -0.58 11.32 39.72
C GLN A 87 -0.49 9.99 38.95
N GLU A 88 -1.63 9.50 38.43
CA GLU A 88 -1.63 8.31 37.59
C GLU A 88 -0.87 8.56 36.28
N ALA A 89 -1.11 9.70 35.63
CA ALA A 89 -0.43 10.09 34.40
C ALA A 89 1.07 10.18 34.61
N GLN A 90 1.54 10.88 35.66
CA GLN A 90 2.98 10.97 35.95
C GLN A 90 3.60 9.60 36.21
N GLN A 91 2.96 8.76 37.03
CA GLN A 91 3.47 7.42 37.30
C GLN A 91 3.51 6.54 36.06
N ALA A 92 2.50 6.64 35.18
CA ALA A 92 2.47 5.91 33.93
C ALA A 92 3.62 6.36 32.99
N SER A 93 3.89 7.66 32.92
CA SER A 93 5.00 8.22 32.14
C SER A 93 6.36 7.73 32.67
N GLU A 94 6.56 7.72 33.99
CA GLU A 94 7.77 7.20 34.63
C GLU A 94 7.99 5.70 34.35
N LEU A 95 6.91 4.89 34.44
CA LEU A 95 6.98 3.46 34.16
C LEU A 95 7.22 3.18 32.69
N MET A 96 6.58 3.94 31.78
CA MET A 96 6.77 3.80 30.33
C MET A 96 8.24 4.01 29.92
N GLN A 97 8.96 4.94 30.55
CA GLN A 97 10.38 5.17 30.31
C GLN A 97 11.27 3.99 30.77
N GLN A 98 10.82 3.24 31.78
CA GLN A 98 11.53 2.09 32.34
C GLN A 98 11.10 0.76 31.69
N TRP A 99 10.06 0.80 30.85
CA TRP A 99 9.48 -0.40 30.24
C TRP A 99 10.44 -1.07 29.27
N ALA A 100 10.37 -2.41 29.20
CA ALA A 100 11.10 -3.16 28.19
C ALA A 100 10.76 -2.66 26.78
N PRO A 101 11.74 -2.54 25.87
CA PRO A 101 11.53 -2.04 24.52
C PRO A 101 10.41 -2.77 23.81
N ILE A 102 9.41 -2.02 23.33
CA ILE A 102 8.24 -2.54 22.63
C ILE A 102 8.53 -2.85 21.17
N GLU A 103 7.67 -3.64 20.54
CA GLU A 103 7.75 -3.98 19.13
C GLU A 103 7.00 -2.95 18.25
N VAL A 104 7.18 -3.05 16.92
CA VAL A 104 6.50 -2.17 15.95
C VAL A 104 4.98 -2.29 16.06
N ALA A 105 4.46 -3.51 16.26
CA ALA A 105 3.02 -3.75 16.44
C ALA A 105 2.44 -2.95 17.62
N ASP A 106 3.17 -2.93 18.75
CA ASP A 106 2.80 -2.16 19.94
C ASP A 106 2.87 -0.65 19.67
N ALA A 107 3.93 -0.19 19.00
CA ALA A 107 4.09 1.22 18.64
C ALA A 107 2.95 1.71 17.72
N LEU A 108 2.53 0.88 16.75
CA LEU A 108 1.39 1.18 15.89
C LEU A 108 0.07 1.19 16.68
N GLU A 109 -0.12 0.26 17.65
CA GLU A 109 -1.27 0.29 18.55
C GLU A 109 -1.32 1.61 19.33
N LEU A 110 -0.18 2.10 19.84
CA LEU A 110 -0.09 3.37 20.59
C LEU A 110 -0.36 4.62 19.74
N LEU A 111 -0.28 4.52 18.41
CA LEU A 111 -0.67 5.59 17.48
C LEU A 111 -2.14 5.54 17.07
N SER A 112 -2.91 4.57 17.55
CA SER A 112 -4.34 4.43 17.25
C SER A 112 -5.19 5.51 17.94
N PRO A 113 -6.48 5.64 17.57
CA PRO A 113 -7.40 6.60 18.21
C PRO A 113 -7.65 6.34 19.70
N ASP A 114 -7.29 5.16 20.20
CA ASP A 114 -7.44 4.79 21.62
C ASP A 114 -6.51 5.61 22.55
N PHE A 115 -5.40 6.14 22.01
CA PHE A 115 -4.38 6.85 22.78
C PHE A 115 -4.29 8.30 22.35
N LYS A 116 -4.77 9.21 23.22
CA LYS A 116 -4.77 10.67 22.98
C LYS A 116 -3.64 11.40 23.69
N ASN A 117 -2.91 10.73 24.58
CA ASN A 117 -1.84 11.35 25.35
C ASN A 117 -0.57 11.51 24.49
N ASP A 118 -0.02 12.73 24.44
CA ASP A 118 1.12 13.09 23.60
C ASP A 118 2.42 12.36 23.99
N GLU A 119 2.63 12.03 25.29
CA GLU A 119 3.81 11.30 25.73
C GLU A 119 3.77 9.82 25.27
N VAL A 120 2.57 9.20 25.30
CA VAL A 120 2.36 7.85 24.80
C VAL A 120 2.65 7.80 23.29
N ARG A 121 2.12 8.75 22.53
CA ARG A 121 2.35 8.84 21.09
C ARG A 121 3.82 9.16 20.78
N ALA A 122 4.46 9.98 21.62
CA ALA A 122 5.90 10.26 21.51
C ALA A 122 6.77 9.02 21.74
N HIS A 123 6.40 8.15 22.69
CA HIS A 123 7.07 6.88 22.94
C HIS A 123 6.95 5.93 21.74
N ALA A 124 5.77 5.85 21.13
CA ALA A 124 5.54 5.09 19.91
C ALA A 124 6.44 5.59 18.76
N VAL A 125 6.50 6.90 18.53
CA VAL A 125 7.37 7.51 17.50
C VAL A 125 8.84 7.20 17.78
N ALA A 126 9.29 7.26 19.03
CA ALA A 126 10.67 6.92 19.40
C ALA A 126 11.03 5.46 19.05
N THR A 127 10.09 4.53 19.24
CA THR A 127 10.27 3.13 18.84
C THR A 127 10.41 3.00 17.31
N LEU A 128 9.58 3.71 16.54
CA LEU A 128 9.64 3.71 15.08
C LEU A 128 10.91 4.39 14.54
N GLN A 129 11.46 5.37 15.24
CA GLN A 129 12.70 6.04 14.85
C GLN A 129 13.91 5.11 14.77
N ALA A 130 13.90 3.99 15.51
CA ALA A 130 14.95 2.99 15.48
C ALA A 130 14.89 2.06 14.25
N LYS A 131 13.83 2.16 13.44
CA LYS A 131 13.63 1.33 12.24
C LYS A 131 14.25 1.96 11.01
N ASP A 132 14.68 1.11 10.06
CA ASP A 132 15.12 1.57 8.75
C ASP A 132 13.94 2.04 7.86
N ASP A 133 14.28 2.75 6.80
CA ASP A 133 13.26 3.32 5.91
C ASP A 133 12.52 2.23 5.12
N ASP A 134 13.17 1.13 4.77
CA ASP A 134 12.55 0.03 4.01
C ASP A 134 11.48 -0.67 4.88
N GLU A 135 11.75 -0.87 6.17
CA GLU A 135 10.75 -1.39 7.11
C GLU A 135 9.60 -0.37 7.31
N LEU A 136 9.91 0.93 7.44
CA LEU A 136 8.90 1.97 7.62
C LEU A 136 7.98 2.15 6.41
N LEU A 137 8.46 1.91 5.19
CA LEU A 137 7.65 1.98 3.97
C LEU A 137 6.49 0.97 3.98
N TYR A 138 6.63 -0.18 4.64
CA TYR A 138 5.51 -1.13 4.81
C TYR A 138 4.36 -0.57 5.66
N TYR A 139 4.62 0.44 6.48
CA TYR A 139 3.64 1.04 7.41
C TYR A 139 3.28 2.48 7.05
N LEU A 140 3.93 3.07 6.03
CA LEU A 140 3.82 4.50 5.74
C LEU A 140 2.39 4.95 5.49
N LEU A 141 1.57 4.15 4.78
CA LEU A 141 0.16 4.49 4.55
C LEU A 141 -0.59 4.63 5.88
N GLN A 142 -0.42 3.68 6.80
CA GLN A 142 -1.07 3.71 8.11
C GLN A 142 -0.50 4.81 9.00
N LEU A 143 0.80 5.10 8.89
CA LEU A 143 1.41 6.22 9.63
C LEU A 143 0.87 7.58 9.15
N VAL A 144 0.60 7.73 7.86
CA VAL A 144 -0.10 8.90 7.32
C VAL A 144 -1.53 8.98 7.87
N GLN A 145 -2.28 7.86 7.90
CA GLN A 145 -3.61 7.83 8.49
C GLN A 145 -3.58 8.10 10.01
N ALA A 146 -2.53 7.68 10.72
CA ALA A 146 -2.36 7.95 12.16
C ALA A 146 -2.23 9.45 12.49
N LEU A 147 -1.84 10.28 11.51
CA LEU A 147 -1.85 11.74 11.66
C LEU A 147 -3.25 12.31 11.95
N ARG A 148 -4.32 11.62 11.55
CA ARG A 148 -5.72 11.99 11.85
C ARG A 148 -5.96 12.10 13.35
N PHE A 149 -5.26 11.28 14.13
CA PHE A 149 -5.46 11.15 15.58
C PHE A 149 -4.52 12.05 16.41
N GLU A 150 -3.64 12.82 15.75
CA GLU A 150 -2.76 13.77 16.41
C GLU A 150 -3.54 15.00 16.92
N ALA A 151 -3.10 15.57 18.03
CA ALA A 151 -3.72 16.79 18.60
C ALA A 151 -3.39 18.04 17.76
N PHE A 152 -2.18 18.08 17.18
CA PHE A 152 -1.65 19.24 16.46
C PHE A 152 -1.06 18.83 15.10
N ASP A 153 -1.03 19.76 14.15
CA ASP A 153 -0.50 19.51 12.80
C ASP A 153 1.03 19.33 12.82
N ASP A 154 1.74 20.07 13.68
CA ASP A 154 3.19 19.92 13.93
C ASP A 154 3.46 18.92 15.07
N SER A 155 2.87 17.74 14.98
CA SER A 155 3.05 16.67 15.97
C SER A 155 4.42 16.00 15.84
N ARG A 156 4.79 15.18 16.85
CA ARG A 156 6.02 14.39 16.77
C ARG A 156 5.99 13.39 15.61
N LEU A 157 4.83 12.80 15.33
CA LEU A 157 4.67 11.90 14.19
C LEU A 157 4.86 12.64 12.86
N ALA A 158 4.23 13.81 12.70
CA ALA A 158 4.40 14.64 11.50
C ALA A 158 5.87 15.02 11.27
N ARG A 159 6.55 15.54 12.29
CA ARG A 159 7.98 15.88 12.21
C ARG A 159 8.87 14.66 11.91
N PHE A 160 8.55 13.51 12.48
CA PHE A 160 9.28 12.27 12.20
C PHE A 160 9.15 11.88 10.72
N LEU A 161 7.92 11.83 10.16
CA LEU A 161 7.71 11.47 8.76
C LEU A 161 8.37 12.48 7.81
N VAL A 162 8.23 13.76 8.07
CA VAL A 162 8.88 14.83 7.28
C VAL A 162 10.40 14.73 7.36
N GLY A 163 10.95 14.47 8.54
CA GLY A 163 12.40 14.31 8.72
C GLY A 163 12.98 13.12 7.94
N ARG A 164 12.26 11.97 7.94
CA ARG A 164 12.66 10.81 7.13
C ARG A 164 12.58 11.12 5.64
N ALA A 165 11.51 11.79 5.21
CA ALA A 165 11.31 12.19 3.82
C ALA A 165 12.40 13.17 3.34
N ALA A 166 12.87 14.10 4.18
CA ALA A 166 13.97 14.99 3.83
C ALA A 166 15.31 14.27 3.58
N ALA A 167 15.48 13.09 4.19
CA ALA A 167 16.70 12.27 4.07
C ALA A 167 16.59 11.18 2.97
N ASN A 168 15.37 10.74 2.63
CA ASN A 168 15.14 9.64 1.70
C ASN A 168 14.19 10.05 0.56
N PRO A 169 14.67 10.15 -0.70
CA PRO A 169 13.87 10.53 -1.86
C PRO A 169 12.65 9.64 -2.13
N ALA A 170 12.78 8.32 -1.96
CA ALA A 170 11.67 7.40 -2.16
C ALA A 170 10.59 7.61 -1.11
N PHE A 171 11.00 7.76 0.14
CA PHE A 171 10.08 8.07 1.25
C PHE A 171 9.35 9.41 1.03
N ALA A 172 10.06 10.44 0.54
CA ALA A 172 9.47 11.74 0.22
C ALA A 172 8.39 11.65 -0.87
N ILE A 173 8.65 10.91 -1.94
CA ILE A 173 7.71 10.74 -3.05
C ILE A 173 6.45 10.00 -2.59
N PHE A 174 6.59 8.89 -1.83
CA PHE A 174 5.44 8.18 -1.30
C PHE A 174 4.66 9.00 -0.27
N LEU A 175 5.37 9.71 0.63
CA LEU A 175 4.73 10.60 1.60
C LEU A 175 3.94 11.72 0.90
N HIS A 176 4.51 12.32 -0.15
CA HIS A 176 3.80 13.31 -0.97
C HIS A 176 2.47 12.76 -1.50
N TRP A 177 2.51 11.62 -2.23
CA TRP A 177 1.30 11.08 -2.85
C TRP A 177 0.27 10.62 -1.83
N TYR A 178 0.68 10.03 -0.70
CA TYR A 178 -0.23 9.60 0.36
C TYR A 178 -0.91 10.77 1.07
N LEU A 179 -0.20 11.89 1.26
CA LEU A 179 -0.81 13.12 1.78
C LEU A 179 -1.71 13.79 0.74
N PHE A 180 -1.27 13.84 -0.51
CA PHE A 180 -1.98 14.51 -1.60
C PHE A 180 -3.35 13.89 -1.88
N THR A 181 -3.46 12.56 -1.85
CA THR A 181 -4.73 11.85 -2.05
C THR A 181 -5.76 12.10 -0.95
N GLU A 182 -5.34 12.60 0.20
CA GLU A 182 -6.20 12.90 1.34
C GLU A 182 -6.66 14.38 1.40
N TRP A 183 -6.20 15.24 0.48
CA TRP A 183 -6.54 16.67 0.53
C TRP A 183 -8.03 16.98 0.43
N GLU A 184 -8.78 16.17 -0.29
CA GLU A 184 -10.23 16.31 -0.45
C GLU A 184 -11.03 15.72 0.73
N ASP A 185 -10.37 15.05 1.67
CA ASP A 185 -11.05 14.50 2.85
C ASP A 185 -11.50 15.65 3.78
N PRO A 186 -12.81 15.77 4.10
CA PRO A 186 -13.34 16.91 4.86
C PRO A 186 -12.82 16.99 6.30
N GLU A 187 -12.39 15.87 6.89
CA GLU A 187 -11.92 15.81 8.28
C GLU A 187 -10.39 15.87 8.38
N PHE A 188 -9.69 15.41 7.35
CA PHE A 188 -8.24 15.24 7.38
C PHE A 188 -7.49 16.13 6.39
N GLY A 189 -8.13 16.61 5.32
CA GLY A 189 -7.47 17.34 4.23
C GLY A 189 -6.68 18.56 4.69
N GLY A 190 -7.19 19.31 5.66
CA GLY A 190 -6.47 20.46 6.24
C GLY A 190 -5.13 20.07 6.89
N ARG A 191 -5.14 18.99 7.69
CA ARG A 191 -3.92 18.46 8.33
C ARG A 191 -2.96 17.85 7.30
N ALA A 192 -3.47 17.05 6.37
CA ALA A 192 -2.66 16.48 5.29
C ALA A 192 -1.92 17.58 4.50
N SER A 193 -2.61 18.68 4.18
CA SER A 193 -2.03 19.86 3.53
C SER A 193 -0.99 20.56 4.39
N ALA A 194 -1.22 20.70 5.71
CA ALA A 194 -0.25 21.31 6.63
C ALA A 194 1.04 20.48 6.72
N VAL A 195 0.93 19.15 6.88
CA VAL A 195 2.10 18.25 6.91
C VAL A 195 2.82 18.24 5.57
N HIS A 196 2.09 18.26 4.45
CA HIS A 196 2.67 18.39 3.12
C HIS A 196 3.45 19.71 2.94
N SER A 197 2.93 20.82 3.45
CA SER A 197 3.66 22.11 3.46
C SER A 197 4.96 22.01 4.28
N GLY A 198 4.93 21.28 5.41
CA GLY A 198 6.11 20.92 6.17
C GLY A 198 7.14 20.11 5.37
N LEU A 199 6.68 19.14 4.57
CA LEU A 199 7.51 18.34 3.67
C LEU A 199 8.19 19.24 2.62
N VAL A 200 7.45 20.13 1.95
CA VAL A 200 8.00 21.06 0.96
C VAL A 200 9.10 21.93 1.57
N ASN A 201 8.85 22.49 2.76
CA ASN A 201 9.83 23.30 3.48
C ASN A 201 11.08 22.51 3.88
N ALA A 202 10.91 21.27 4.33
CA ALA A 202 12.02 20.38 4.68
C ALA A 202 12.88 20.01 3.45
N LEU A 203 12.25 19.72 2.31
CA LEU A 203 12.95 19.47 1.05
C LEU A 203 13.71 20.71 0.57
N ALA A 204 13.14 21.91 0.69
CA ALA A 204 13.83 23.16 0.37
C ALA A 204 15.07 23.37 1.25
N GLY A 205 15.02 22.94 2.52
CA GLY A 205 16.15 22.99 3.45
C GLY A 205 17.18 21.88 3.27
N ALA A 206 16.87 20.81 2.53
CA ALA A 206 17.75 19.65 2.33
C ALA A 206 18.77 19.83 1.17
N GLY A 207 18.96 21.05 0.70
CA GLY A 207 19.93 21.39 -0.35
C GLY A 207 19.61 20.76 -1.69
N ARG A 208 20.64 20.46 -2.49
CA ARG A 208 20.49 19.99 -3.89
C ARG A 208 19.65 18.72 -4.02
N VAL A 209 19.76 17.78 -3.10
CA VAL A 209 18.98 16.53 -3.13
C VAL A 209 17.51 16.85 -2.92
N GLY A 210 17.17 17.68 -1.92
CA GLY A 210 15.80 18.09 -1.67
C GLY A 210 15.18 18.86 -2.83
N GLU A 211 15.93 19.78 -3.46
CA GLU A 211 15.50 20.49 -4.67
C GLU A 211 15.22 19.53 -5.83
N ALA A 212 16.09 18.53 -6.04
CA ALA A 212 15.91 17.52 -7.08
C ALA A 212 14.67 16.66 -6.82
N VAL A 213 14.42 16.25 -5.57
CA VAL A 213 13.23 15.49 -5.17
C VAL A 213 11.96 16.33 -5.38
N TRP A 214 11.97 17.61 -4.98
CA TRP A 214 10.82 18.50 -5.19
C TRP A 214 10.53 18.71 -6.69
N LEU A 215 11.57 18.90 -7.51
CA LEU A 215 11.42 18.98 -8.95
C LEU A 215 10.84 17.68 -9.53
N ALA A 216 11.28 16.53 -9.03
CA ALA A 216 10.73 15.23 -9.42
C ALA A 216 9.23 15.13 -9.12
N ILE A 217 8.82 15.49 -7.92
CA ILE A 217 7.41 15.50 -7.49
C ILE A 217 6.56 16.41 -8.40
N ARG A 218 7.02 17.62 -8.68
CA ARG A 218 6.33 18.53 -9.60
C ARG A 218 6.16 17.93 -10.99
N ARG A 219 7.22 17.34 -11.57
CA ARG A 219 7.15 16.68 -12.87
C ARG A 219 6.22 15.46 -12.87
N GLN A 220 6.16 14.73 -11.76
CA GLN A 220 5.18 13.65 -11.60
C GLN A 220 3.75 14.20 -11.62
N THR A 221 3.49 15.31 -10.92
CA THR A 221 2.18 15.97 -10.92
C THR A 221 1.78 16.46 -12.32
N ASP A 222 2.71 17.06 -13.07
CA ASP A 222 2.49 17.50 -14.45
C ASP A 222 2.18 16.30 -15.36
N MET A 223 2.92 15.19 -15.22
CA MET A 223 2.66 13.94 -15.94
C MET A 223 1.25 13.42 -15.64
N MET A 224 0.85 13.37 -14.36
CA MET A 224 -0.47 12.89 -13.97
C MET A 224 -1.58 13.79 -14.53
N SER A 225 -1.40 15.11 -14.55
CA SER A 225 -2.34 16.06 -15.13
C SER A 225 -2.53 15.83 -16.63
N GLN A 226 -1.46 15.58 -17.38
CA GLN A 226 -1.54 15.25 -18.81
C GLN A 226 -2.25 13.91 -19.05
N LEU A 227 -1.99 12.88 -18.24
CA LEU A 227 -2.67 11.60 -18.32
C LEU A 227 -4.17 11.71 -18.00
N ALA A 228 -4.52 12.53 -16.99
CA ALA A 228 -5.91 12.83 -16.67
C ALA A 228 -6.64 13.54 -17.83
N TYR A 229 -5.97 14.50 -18.48
CA TYR A 229 -6.49 15.18 -19.68
C TYR A 229 -6.72 14.18 -20.82
N ILE A 230 -5.75 13.33 -21.14
CA ILE A 230 -5.92 12.28 -22.17
C ILE A 230 -7.12 11.39 -21.84
N SER A 231 -7.21 10.87 -20.61
CA SER A 231 -8.30 9.98 -20.22
C SER A 231 -9.67 10.66 -20.33
N LYS A 232 -9.78 11.94 -19.94
CA LYS A 232 -11.00 12.73 -20.06
C LYS A 232 -11.43 12.88 -21.52
N GLU A 233 -10.53 13.24 -22.42
CA GLU A 233 -10.80 13.38 -23.86
C GLU A 233 -11.27 12.06 -24.49
N LEU A 234 -10.63 10.93 -24.13
CA LEU A 234 -10.99 9.60 -24.64
C LEU A 234 -12.40 9.19 -24.17
N LYS A 235 -12.76 9.46 -22.91
CA LYS A 235 -14.08 9.15 -22.36
C LYS A 235 -15.18 10.03 -22.97
N MET A 236 -14.93 11.33 -23.14
CA MET A 236 -15.88 12.24 -23.77
C MET A 236 -16.19 11.86 -25.23
N SER A 237 -15.19 11.35 -25.94
CA SER A 237 -15.33 10.93 -27.34
C SER A 237 -16.07 9.61 -27.51
N ARG A 238 -16.33 8.85 -26.44
CA ARG A 238 -17.01 7.53 -26.43
C ARG A 238 -16.43 6.53 -27.44
N PHE A 239 -15.12 6.60 -27.68
CA PHE A 239 -14.46 5.71 -28.62
C PHE A 239 -14.35 4.28 -28.06
N LYS A 240 -14.41 3.28 -28.97
CA LYS A 240 -13.99 1.90 -28.63
C LYS A 240 -12.46 1.87 -28.41
N ALA A 241 -11.96 0.88 -27.67
CA ALA A 241 -10.58 0.78 -27.24
C ALA A 241 -9.55 0.96 -28.40
N THR A 242 -9.81 0.42 -29.59
CA THR A 242 -8.93 0.59 -30.76
C THR A 242 -8.81 2.05 -31.19
N ARG A 243 -9.96 2.73 -31.38
CA ARG A 243 -9.96 4.15 -31.77
C ARG A 243 -9.46 5.06 -30.65
N ALA A 244 -9.75 4.71 -29.41
CA ALA A 244 -9.20 5.40 -28.23
C ALA A 244 -7.66 5.30 -28.21
N THR A 245 -7.10 4.13 -28.55
CA THR A 245 -5.65 3.93 -28.65
C THR A 245 -5.03 4.83 -29.75
N GLU A 246 -5.65 4.89 -30.93
CA GLU A 246 -5.18 5.76 -32.01
C GLU A 246 -5.23 7.23 -31.56
N ARG A 247 -6.34 7.68 -30.99
CA ARG A 247 -6.52 9.05 -30.50
C ARG A 247 -5.48 9.42 -29.42
N MET A 248 -5.24 8.54 -28.46
CA MET A 248 -4.20 8.74 -27.45
C MET A 248 -2.81 8.93 -28.10
N ARG A 249 -2.48 8.12 -29.11
CA ARG A 249 -1.21 8.26 -29.84
C ARG A 249 -1.10 9.60 -30.58
N GLU A 250 -2.19 10.06 -31.20
CA GLU A 250 -2.27 11.39 -31.81
C GLU A 250 -2.02 12.52 -30.78
N MET A 251 -2.58 12.38 -29.57
CA MET A 251 -2.43 13.40 -28.52
C MET A 251 -0.99 13.50 -27.98
N VAL A 252 -0.25 12.40 -28.01
CA VAL A 252 1.15 12.32 -27.52
C VAL A 252 2.16 12.55 -28.66
N ALA A 253 1.70 12.55 -29.92
CA ALA A 253 2.55 12.84 -31.07
C ALA A 253 3.17 14.26 -30.98
N GLU A 254 4.25 14.51 -31.74
CA GLU A 254 5.05 15.74 -31.68
C GLU A 254 4.24 17.03 -31.83
N SER A 255 3.15 17.00 -32.62
CA SER A 255 2.19 18.10 -32.78
C SER A 255 1.00 18.03 -31.83
N GLY A 256 0.93 17.03 -30.95
CA GLY A 256 -0.20 16.79 -30.06
C GLY A 256 -0.13 17.63 -28.77
N PRO A 257 -1.29 17.79 -28.08
CA PRO A 257 -1.37 18.61 -26.87
C PRO A 257 -0.58 18.04 -25.68
N CYS A 258 -0.22 16.77 -25.69
CA CYS A 258 0.55 16.07 -24.65
C CYS A 258 1.89 15.55 -25.16
N SER A 259 2.48 16.21 -26.15
CA SER A 259 3.77 15.83 -26.77
C SER A 259 4.93 15.80 -25.77
N GLU A 260 4.85 16.54 -24.68
CA GLU A 260 5.86 16.55 -23.61
C GLU A 260 6.06 15.17 -22.96
N LEU A 261 5.02 14.32 -22.96
CA LEU A 261 5.13 12.94 -22.42
C LEU A 261 6.13 12.09 -23.21
N ALA A 262 6.34 12.35 -24.51
CA ALA A 262 7.28 11.62 -25.34
C ALA A 262 8.75 11.91 -24.99
N ALA A 263 9.04 13.10 -24.42
CA ALA A 263 10.37 13.52 -23.99
C ALA A 263 10.51 13.64 -22.47
N LEU A 264 9.52 13.18 -21.73
CA LEU A 264 9.44 13.28 -20.27
C LEU A 264 10.62 12.56 -19.61
N ARG A 265 11.25 13.23 -18.64
CA ARG A 265 12.26 12.62 -17.77
C ARG A 265 11.88 12.81 -16.32
N VAL A 266 11.40 11.71 -15.67
CA VAL A 266 10.81 11.74 -14.33
C VAL A 266 11.00 10.40 -13.61
N PRO A 267 11.21 10.39 -12.28
CA PRO A 267 11.15 9.16 -11.51
C PRO A 267 9.75 8.55 -11.60
N LEU A 268 9.67 7.22 -11.73
CA LEU A 268 8.39 6.53 -11.69
C LEU A 268 7.75 6.65 -10.31
N PRO A 269 6.53 7.19 -10.16
CA PRO A 269 5.88 7.33 -8.84
C PRO A 269 5.73 6.00 -8.09
N LEU A 270 5.45 4.90 -8.81
CA LEU A 270 5.33 3.54 -8.24
C LEU A 270 6.68 2.97 -7.75
N GLN A 271 7.79 3.42 -8.32
CA GLN A 271 9.15 2.94 -8.02
C GLN A 271 10.14 4.09 -8.21
N PRO A 272 10.32 4.95 -7.20
CA PRO A 272 11.11 6.18 -7.31
C PRO A 272 12.58 6.02 -7.70
N SER A 273 13.14 4.82 -7.58
CA SER A 273 14.48 4.50 -8.07
C SER A 273 14.58 4.39 -9.59
N THR A 274 13.47 4.19 -10.30
CA THR A 274 13.42 4.02 -11.76
C THR A 274 13.19 5.36 -12.44
N LEU A 275 14.12 5.79 -13.29
CA LEU A 275 13.99 6.99 -14.11
C LEU A 275 13.30 6.66 -15.44
N LEU A 276 12.17 7.27 -15.70
CA LEU A 276 11.48 7.24 -17.00
C LEU A 276 12.14 8.25 -17.95
N GLU A 277 12.36 7.86 -19.20
CA GLU A 277 13.03 8.66 -20.24
C GLU A 277 12.14 8.85 -21.48
N GLY A 278 10.86 9.03 -21.29
CA GLY A 278 9.85 9.29 -22.31
C GLY A 278 8.90 8.14 -22.55
N LEU A 279 7.70 8.49 -22.97
CA LEU A 279 6.65 7.56 -23.36
C LEU A 279 6.93 6.99 -24.75
N LEU A 280 6.61 5.72 -24.98
CA LEU A 280 6.63 5.04 -26.27
C LEU A 280 5.21 4.94 -26.82
N PRO A 281 4.68 5.93 -27.57
CA PRO A 281 3.28 5.99 -27.93
C PRO A 281 2.79 4.78 -28.72
N GLN A 282 3.65 4.21 -29.59
CA GLN A 282 3.29 3.08 -30.44
C GLN A 282 3.04 1.78 -29.65
N ASP A 283 3.66 1.65 -28.47
CA ASP A 283 3.50 0.48 -27.60
C ASP A 283 2.37 0.66 -26.57
N CYS A 284 1.83 1.88 -26.45
CA CYS A 284 0.72 2.19 -25.55
C CYS A 284 -0.63 1.77 -26.13
N THR A 285 -1.55 1.31 -25.26
CA THR A 285 -2.88 0.82 -25.67
C THR A 285 -3.94 1.12 -24.61
N CYS A 286 -5.20 1.27 -25.03
CA CYS A 286 -6.35 1.33 -24.13
C CYS A 286 -6.98 -0.06 -23.95
N PHE A 287 -7.34 -0.42 -22.72
CA PHE A 287 -8.05 -1.66 -22.44
C PHE A 287 -9.54 -1.58 -22.84
N LYS A 288 -10.11 -2.74 -23.19
CA LYS A 288 -11.56 -2.89 -23.44
C LYS A 288 -12.31 -2.92 -22.10
N SER A 289 -12.58 -1.76 -21.54
CA SER A 289 -13.33 -1.60 -20.29
C SER A 289 -14.13 -0.32 -20.36
N ALA A 290 -15.21 -0.20 -19.57
CA ALA A 290 -16.03 1.02 -19.47
C ALA A 290 -15.21 2.24 -19.04
N GLN A 291 -14.21 2.04 -18.19
CA GLN A 291 -13.31 3.10 -17.70
C GLN A 291 -12.13 3.39 -18.63
N LEU A 292 -11.93 2.61 -19.69
CA LEU A 292 -10.82 2.75 -20.64
C LEU A 292 -9.45 2.94 -19.97
N PRO A 293 -8.97 2.03 -19.10
CA PRO A 293 -7.64 2.14 -18.54
C PRO A 293 -6.58 2.17 -19.64
N ILE A 294 -5.50 2.93 -19.42
CA ILE A 294 -4.45 3.13 -20.42
C ILE A 294 -3.22 2.36 -20.00
N LYS A 295 -2.77 1.41 -20.82
CA LYS A 295 -1.46 0.78 -20.68
C LYS A 295 -0.43 1.73 -21.30
N LEU A 296 0.48 2.20 -20.47
CA LEU A 296 1.57 3.10 -20.82
C LEU A 296 2.88 2.35 -20.84
N VAL A 297 3.68 2.57 -21.87
CA VAL A 297 5.01 1.99 -22.00
C VAL A 297 6.03 3.11 -22.09
N PHE A 298 6.95 3.15 -21.14
CA PHE A 298 8.02 4.14 -21.07
C PHE A 298 9.37 3.50 -21.37
N LYS A 299 10.30 4.30 -21.89
CA LYS A 299 11.73 4.00 -21.77
C LYS A 299 12.12 4.21 -20.30
N ALA A 300 12.92 3.29 -19.77
CA ALA A 300 13.50 3.41 -18.43
C ALA A 300 15.02 3.47 -18.54
N ALA A 301 15.64 4.32 -17.73
CA ALA A 301 17.08 4.36 -17.61
C ALA A 301 17.61 2.99 -17.13
N PRO A 302 18.77 2.54 -17.61
CA PRO A 302 19.33 1.23 -17.25
C PRO A 302 19.86 1.17 -15.81
N GLN A 303 20.05 2.33 -15.18
CA GLN A 303 20.57 2.44 -13.82
C GLN A 303 19.59 3.20 -12.92
N PRO A 304 19.53 2.88 -11.62
CA PRO A 304 18.78 3.66 -10.66
C PRO A 304 19.21 5.13 -10.63
N ILE A 305 18.31 6.00 -10.17
CA ILE A 305 18.60 7.44 -10.05
C ILE A 305 19.66 7.67 -8.99
N ASP A 306 20.73 8.37 -9.36
CA ASP A 306 21.66 8.95 -8.41
C ASP A 306 21.18 10.36 -8.01
N TRP A 307 20.56 10.47 -6.87
CA TRP A 307 20.03 11.72 -6.34
C TRP A 307 21.09 12.71 -5.87
N THR A 308 22.35 12.25 -5.73
CA THR A 308 23.49 13.10 -5.35
C THR A 308 24.14 13.78 -6.54
N SER A 309 23.84 13.32 -7.74
CA SER A 309 24.32 13.90 -8.99
C SER A 309 23.85 15.35 -9.14
N PRO A 310 24.68 16.27 -9.66
CA PRO A 310 24.29 17.68 -9.84
C PRO A 310 23.10 17.88 -10.78
N ALA A 311 22.74 16.88 -11.61
CA ALA A 311 21.61 16.97 -12.54
C ALA A 311 20.95 15.62 -12.79
N PRO A 312 20.39 14.94 -11.75
CA PRO A 312 19.80 13.61 -11.94
C PRO A 312 18.62 13.62 -12.93
N LEU A 313 17.97 14.77 -13.10
CA LEU A 313 16.84 14.98 -14.00
C LEU A 313 17.17 15.86 -15.22
N ALA A 314 18.42 16.31 -15.43
CA ALA A 314 18.80 17.13 -16.58
C ALA A 314 18.77 16.28 -17.87
N GLY A 315 18.13 16.78 -18.91
CA GLY A 315 18.09 16.11 -20.22
C GLY A 315 16.86 16.36 -21.08
N SER A 316 16.25 17.55 -21.00
CA SER A 316 15.37 18.05 -22.06
C SER A 316 15.49 19.58 -22.16
N VAL A 317 15.07 20.15 -23.26
CA VAL A 317 15.17 21.56 -23.68
C VAL A 317 14.72 22.60 -22.63
N HIS A 318 14.13 22.17 -21.52
CA HIS A 318 13.65 23.01 -20.43
C HIS A 318 14.65 23.26 -19.29
N ALA A 319 15.91 22.79 -19.37
CA ALA A 319 16.90 23.12 -18.32
C ALA A 319 17.13 24.66 -18.19
N ALA A 320 16.99 25.41 -19.29
CA ALA A 320 17.07 26.87 -19.28
C ALA A 320 15.82 27.53 -18.65
N ALA A 321 14.62 26.99 -18.90
CA ALA A 321 13.38 27.48 -18.33
C ALA A 321 13.25 27.13 -16.82
N ALA A 322 13.74 25.96 -16.41
CA ALA A 322 13.79 25.58 -14.98
C ALA A 322 14.79 26.42 -14.19
N ALA A 323 15.92 26.79 -14.76
CA ALA A 323 16.88 27.73 -14.16
C ALA A 323 16.29 29.14 -14.04
N ALA A 324 15.52 29.59 -15.03
CA ALA A 324 14.80 30.88 -14.99
C ALA A 324 13.64 30.87 -13.98
N ALA A 325 12.92 29.74 -13.82
CA ALA A 325 11.85 29.59 -12.83
C ALA A 325 12.41 29.49 -11.39
N ALA A 326 13.57 28.86 -11.21
CA ALA A 326 14.27 28.84 -9.91
C ALA A 326 14.77 30.23 -9.52
N ALA A 327 15.22 31.04 -10.47
CA ALA A 327 15.62 32.45 -10.24
C ALA A 327 14.41 33.35 -9.92
N ALA A 328 13.20 33.01 -10.40
CA ALA A 328 11.97 33.76 -10.11
C ALA A 328 11.28 33.33 -8.80
N ALA A 329 11.72 32.25 -8.15
CA ALA A 329 11.13 31.69 -6.92
C ALA A 329 11.85 32.12 -5.62
N ALA A 330 12.62 33.18 -5.64
CA ALA A 330 13.06 33.87 -4.41
C ALA A 330 12.02 34.93 -4.00
N PRO A 331 11.70 35.18 -2.77
CA PRO A 331 11.00 34.43 -1.75
C PRO A 331 9.50 34.74 -1.68
N LEU A 332 8.64 33.79 -1.88
CA LEU A 332 7.19 33.86 -1.56
C LEU A 332 6.94 33.45 -0.10
N ALA A 333 7.65 34.09 0.84
CA ALA A 333 7.41 33.95 2.29
C ALA A 333 6.37 34.95 2.81
N ALA A 334 5.49 35.51 1.98
CA ALA A 334 4.44 36.41 2.46
C ALA A 334 3.27 36.46 1.45
N ALA A 335 2.53 35.40 1.25
CA ALA A 335 1.19 35.52 0.71
C ALA A 335 0.37 34.31 1.19
N GLY A 336 -0.68 34.63 1.95
CA GLY A 336 -1.62 33.67 2.50
C GLY A 336 -2.35 32.87 1.40
N SER A 337 -2.73 31.69 1.82
CA SER A 337 -3.72 30.78 1.26
C SER A 337 -4.55 31.33 0.09
N ASN A 338 -4.12 31.09 -1.15
CA ASN A 338 -4.99 31.05 -2.31
C ASN A 338 -4.26 30.29 -3.43
N TRP A 339 -4.50 29.00 -3.54
CA TRP A 339 -4.20 28.24 -4.74
C TRP A 339 -5.35 28.46 -5.75
N PRO A 340 -5.06 28.83 -7.02
CA PRO A 340 -6.09 28.89 -8.04
C PRO A 340 -6.54 27.47 -8.41
N ASP A 341 -7.84 27.34 -8.60
CA ASP A 341 -8.50 26.13 -9.12
C ASP A 341 -7.73 25.51 -10.28
N ALA A 342 -7.54 24.20 -10.25
CA ALA A 342 -6.88 23.41 -11.29
C ALA A 342 -7.53 23.52 -12.68
N ALA A 343 -8.67 24.22 -12.81
CA ALA A 343 -9.36 24.49 -14.06
C ALA A 343 -8.78 25.70 -14.85
N ALA A 344 -7.95 26.56 -14.24
CA ALA A 344 -7.44 27.78 -14.89
C ALA A 344 -6.06 27.62 -15.57
N ALA A 345 -5.38 26.45 -15.45
CA ALA A 345 -4.07 26.20 -16.05
C ALA A 345 -4.11 25.89 -17.57
N ALA A 346 -5.29 25.97 -18.22
CA ALA A 346 -5.45 25.67 -19.66
C ALA A 346 -5.16 26.86 -20.59
N SER A 347 -4.76 28.04 -20.09
CA SER A 347 -4.48 29.21 -20.93
C SER A 347 -2.97 29.48 -21.07
N GLY A 348 -2.24 28.50 -21.61
CA GLY A 348 -0.80 28.56 -21.88
C GLY A 348 -0.39 29.43 -23.10
N THR A 349 -1.19 30.38 -23.53
CA THR A 349 -0.95 31.16 -24.77
C THR A 349 -0.04 32.39 -24.56
N GLN A 350 0.13 32.86 -23.33
CA GLN A 350 0.99 34.03 -23.07
C GLN A 350 2.46 33.70 -22.80
N LEU A 351 2.77 32.47 -22.40
CA LEU A 351 4.17 32.04 -22.20
C LEU A 351 4.87 31.64 -23.50
N ARG A 352 4.13 31.33 -24.57
CA ARG A 352 4.69 30.99 -25.89
C ARG A 352 5.35 32.18 -26.61
N SER A 353 4.89 33.42 -26.39
CA SER A 353 5.46 34.59 -27.04
C SER A 353 6.81 35.05 -26.48
N GLN A 354 7.09 34.74 -25.22
CA GLN A 354 8.38 35.07 -24.59
C GLN A 354 9.46 34.00 -24.85
N ALA A 355 9.08 32.74 -25.03
CA ALA A 355 10.00 31.65 -25.38
C ALA A 355 10.50 31.75 -26.83
N ALA A 356 9.65 32.21 -27.76
CA ALA A 356 10.02 32.42 -29.17
C ALA A 356 11.04 33.57 -29.36
N ALA A 357 10.98 34.60 -28.50
CA ALA A 357 11.95 35.70 -28.53
C ALA A 357 13.34 35.33 -27.98
N ALA A 358 13.40 34.36 -27.04
CA ALA A 358 14.67 33.85 -26.48
C ALA A 358 15.37 32.84 -27.41
N ALA A 359 14.62 32.09 -28.22
CA ALA A 359 15.18 31.15 -29.20
C ALA A 359 15.83 31.84 -30.43
N ALA A 360 15.38 33.05 -30.76
CA ALA A 360 15.94 33.83 -31.86
C ALA A 360 17.27 34.50 -31.55
N ALA A 361 17.70 34.55 -30.30
CA ALA A 361 18.98 35.17 -29.87
C ALA A 361 20.13 34.16 -29.70
N ALA A 362 19.94 32.87 -29.96
CA ALA A 362 20.94 31.82 -29.80
C ALA A 362 21.40 31.22 -31.14
N GLY A 363 21.40 32.01 -32.19
CA GLY A 363 21.91 31.59 -33.50
C GLY A 363 23.36 32.04 -33.72
N ASP A 364 24.32 31.22 -33.31
CA ASP A 364 25.59 30.99 -34.02
C ASP A 364 26.38 29.91 -33.22
N ALA A 365 26.14 28.65 -33.50
CA ALA A 365 27.03 27.57 -33.12
C ALA A 365 27.69 27.03 -34.37
N SER A 366 29.00 27.27 -34.49
CA SER A 366 29.84 26.70 -35.55
C SER A 366 29.74 25.16 -35.57
N PRO A 367 29.84 24.50 -36.75
CA PRO A 367 29.74 23.05 -36.82
C PRO A 367 30.91 22.39 -36.08
N LEU A 368 30.55 21.45 -35.19
CA LEU A 368 31.52 20.64 -34.44
C LEU A 368 32.49 19.92 -35.37
N SER A 369 33.78 19.84 -34.97
CA SER A 369 34.80 19.14 -35.73
C SER A 369 34.50 17.64 -35.86
N GLY A 370 34.94 17.01 -36.96
CA GLY A 370 34.66 15.58 -37.24
C GLY A 370 35.10 14.61 -36.13
N SER A 371 36.05 15.01 -35.28
CA SER A 371 36.49 14.26 -34.09
C SER A 371 35.48 14.29 -32.94
N GLU A 372 34.80 15.42 -32.76
CA GLU A 372 33.75 15.55 -31.72
C GLU A 372 32.46 14.83 -32.12
N GLN A 373 32.13 14.80 -33.41
CA GLN A 373 31.03 14.00 -33.94
C GLN A 373 31.28 12.48 -33.81
N GLN A 374 32.52 12.03 -34.01
CA GLN A 374 32.89 10.63 -33.78
C GLN A 374 32.91 10.25 -32.30
N GLN A 375 33.34 11.14 -31.41
CA GLN A 375 33.27 10.91 -29.97
C GLN A 375 31.82 10.88 -29.46
N GLN A 376 30.94 11.73 -29.97
CA GLN A 376 29.51 11.68 -29.65
C GLN A 376 28.82 10.42 -30.17
N GLN A 377 29.17 9.95 -31.36
CA GLN A 377 28.67 8.68 -31.91
C GLN A 377 29.22 7.46 -31.16
N GLN A 378 30.48 7.47 -30.71
CA GLN A 378 31.05 6.41 -29.86
C GLN A 378 30.45 6.41 -28.46
N GLN A 379 30.15 7.57 -27.86
CA GLN A 379 29.43 7.66 -26.58
C GLN A 379 27.97 7.22 -26.70
N GLN A 380 27.31 7.41 -27.85
CA GLN A 380 25.96 6.90 -28.08
C GLN A 380 25.94 5.38 -28.28
N GLN A 381 27.02 4.77 -28.83
CA GLN A 381 27.11 3.31 -28.98
C GLN A 381 27.46 2.56 -27.70
N GLN A 382 27.94 3.24 -26.65
CA GLN A 382 28.27 2.65 -25.34
C GLN A 382 27.16 2.79 -24.29
N ARG A 383 26.00 3.39 -24.62
CA ARG A 383 24.87 3.42 -23.69
C ARG A 383 24.22 2.04 -23.59
N PRO A 384 24.15 1.43 -22.39
CA PRO A 384 23.39 0.19 -22.22
C PRO A 384 21.96 0.41 -22.70
N ALA A 385 21.38 -0.60 -23.35
CA ALA A 385 20.04 -0.51 -23.92
C ALA A 385 19.03 -0.10 -22.84
N ALA A 386 18.28 0.97 -23.08
CA ALA A 386 17.24 1.44 -22.18
C ALA A 386 16.21 0.32 -21.93
N GLY A 387 15.88 0.05 -20.67
CA GLY A 387 14.83 -0.87 -20.29
C GLY A 387 13.43 -0.34 -20.69
N ARG A 388 12.43 -1.23 -20.66
CA ARG A 388 11.02 -0.85 -20.82
C ARG A 388 10.33 -0.92 -19.46
N CYS A 389 9.62 0.14 -19.10
CA CYS A 389 8.75 0.18 -17.92
C CYS A 389 7.29 0.28 -18.37
N VAL A 390 6.44 -0.58 -17.84
CA VAL A 390 5.03 -0.65 -18.22
C VAL A 390 4.15 -0.41 -16.99
N VAL A 391 3.22 0.54 -17.13
CA VAL A 391 2.25 0.86 -16.08
C VAL A 391 0.84 0.98 -16.67
N ILE A 392 -0.17 0.88 -15.82
CA ILE A 392 -1.56 1.14 -16.17
C ILE A 392 -1.98 2.42 -15.47
N TYR A 393 -2.50 3.39 -16.23
CA TYR A 393 -3.19 4.55 -15.68
C TYR A 393 -4.69 4.30 -15.68
N LYS A 394 -5.33 4.50 -14.53
CA LYS A 394 -6.78 4.43 -14.37
C LYS A 394 -7.33 5.78 -13.95
N LYS A 395 -8.49 6.16 -14.50
CA LYS A 395 -9.26 7.35 -14.13
C LYS A 395 -10.73 6.99 -13.97
N GLY A 396 -11.39 7.54 -12.94
CA GLY A 396 -12.77 7.21 -12.56
C GLY A 396 -12.87 5.94 -11.71
N ASP A 397 -11.78 5.58 -11.03
CA ASP A 397 -11.65 4.43 -10.13
C ASP A 397 -10.93 4.88 -8.85
N ASP A 398 -11.54 4.67 -7.69
CA ASP A 398 -10.85 4.91 -6.41
C ASP A 398 -9.92 3.73 -6.10
N LEU A 399 -8.62 3.98 -6.18
CA LEU A 399 -7.60 2.95 -6.01
C LEU A 399 -7.08 2.82 -4.56
N ARG A 400 -7.60 3.58 -3.60
CA ARG A 400 -7.11 3.56 -2.20
C ARG A 400 -7.34 2.22 -1.51
N GLN A 401 -8.47 1.55 -1.82
CA GLN A 401 -8.74 0.21 -1.30
C GLN A 401 -7.80 -0.83 -1.89
N ASP A 402 -7.55 -0.81 -3.22
CA ASP A 402 -6.58 -1.69 -3.88
C ASP A 402 -5.17 -1.48 -3.33
N GLN A 403 -4.74 -0.23 -3.15
CA GLN A 403 -3.46 0.12 -2.53
C GLN A 403 -3.32 -0.49 -1.14
N PHE A 404 -4.33 -0.32 -0.29
CA PHE A 404 -4.32 -0.85 1.07
C PHE A 404 -4.24 -2.38 1.09
N VAL A 405 -5.05 -3.07 0.29
CA VAL A 405 -5.04 -4.54 0.22
C VAL A 405 -3.70 -5.06 -0.25
N LEU A 406 -3.12 -4.48 -1.31
CA LEU A 406 -1.83 -4.90 -1.84
C LEU A 406 -0.67 -4.61 -0.89
N GLN A 407 -0.74 -3.50 -0.14
CA GLN A 407 0.20 -3.23 0.92
C GLN A 407 0.11 -4.29 2.03
N MET A 408 -1.11 -4.69 2.43
CA MET A 408 -1.29 -5.77 3.41
C MET A 408 -0.77 -7.11 2.88
N ILE A 409 -0.99 -7.42 1.60
CA ILE A 409 -0.43 -8.63 0.96
C ILE A 409 1.10 -8.56 0.94
N SER A 410 1.69 -7.40 0.63
CA SER A 410 3.15 -7.21 0.64
C SER A 410 3.74 -7.39 2.04
N LEU A 411 3.08 -6.87 3.06
CA LEU A 411 3.47 -7.09 4.46
C LEU A 411 3.39 -8.57 4.84
N MET A 412 2.27 -9.23 4.52
CA MET A 412 2.07 -10.66 4.80
C MET A 412 3.12 -11.50 4.09
N ASP A 413 3.48 -11.19 2.83
CA ASP A 413 4.56 -11.83 2.09
C ASP A 413 5.92 -11.67 2.81
N ASN A 414 6.22 -10.46 3.30
CA ASN A 414 7.44 -10.20 4.08
C ASN A 414 7.45 -10.99 5.40
N LEU A 415 6.32 -11.06 6.11
CA LEU A 415 6.21 -11.85 7.34
C LEU A 415 6.44 -13.35 7.10
N LEU A 416 5.89 -13.90 6.02
CA LEU A 416 6.11 -15.28 5.63
C LEU A 416 7.59 -15.55 5.29
N LYS A 417 8.23 -14.66 4.53
CA LYS A 417 9.65 -14.77 4.16
C LYS A 417 10.58 -14.68 5.35
N ARG A 418 10.26 -13.87 6.36
CA ARG A 418 11.01 -13.81 7.63
C ARG A 418 10.99 -15.16 8.38
N GLU A 419 9.93 -15.94 8.21
CA GLU A 419 9.79 -17.30 8.75
C GLU A 419 10.26 -18.39 7.74
N ASN A 420 11.04 -18.00 6.72
CA ASN A 420 11.58 -18.86 5.67
C ASN A 420 10.52 -19.51 4.75
N LEU A 421 9.31 -18.98 4.69
CA LEU A 421 8.25 -19.42 3.78
C LEU A 421 8.08 -18.44 2.61
N ASP A 422 8.75 -18.71 1.49
CA ASP A 422 8.56 -17.97 0.24
C ASP A 422 7.45 -18.61 -0.61
N LEU A 423 6.29 -17.97 -0.68
CA LEU A 423 5.14 -18.42 -1.46
C LEU A 423 5.06 -17.80 -2.87
N ARG A 424 6.16 -17.21 -3.36
CA ARG A 424 6.25 -16.67 -4.74
C ARG A 424 5.12 -15.69 -5.07
N LEU A 425 4.71 -14.87 -4.13
CA LEU A 425 3.64 -13.91 -4.30
C LEU A 425 4.02 -12.77 -5.25
N THR A 426 3.03 -12.08 -5.77
CA THR A 426 3.21 -10.94 -6.67
C THR A 426 2.40 -9.74 -6.14
N PRO A 427 2.81 -9.13 -5.03
CA PRO A 427 2.20 -7.89 -4.56
C PRO A 427 2.61 -6.73 -5.47
N TYR A 428 1.87 -6.53 -6.56
CA TYR A 428 2.14 -5.42 -7.47
C TYR A 428 1.76 -4.08 -6.83
N THR A 429 2.47 -3.01 -7.23
CA THR A 429 2.28 -1.69 -6.64
C THR A 429 1.09 -0.98 -7.26
N VAL A 430 0.25 -0.38 -6.41
CA VAL A 430 -0.82 0.55 -6.76
C VAL A 430 -0.58 1.87 -6.04
N LEU A 431 -0.67 2.98 -6.75
CA LEU A 431 -0.52 4.31 -6.21
C LEU A 431 -1.67 5.20 -6.67
N PRO A 432 -2.65 5.50 -5.81
CA PRO A 432 -3.60 6.58 -6.05
C PRO A 432 -2.86 7.90 -6.18
N THR A 433 -3.26 8.72 -7.14
CA THR A 433 -2.71 10.06 -7.39
C THR A 433 -3.79 11.15 -7.29
N GLY A 434 -4.99 10.74 -6.96
CA GLY A 434 -6.17 11.55 -6.68
C GLY A 434 -7.27 10.69 -6.09
N SER A 435 -8.45 11.27 -5.89
CA SER A 435 -9.63 10.57 -5.35
C SER A 435 -10.23 9.53 -6.31
N ASP A 436 -9.98 9.67 -7.61
CA ASP A 436 -10.56 8.83 -8.67
C ASP A 436 -9.55 8.42 -9.75
N ASP A 437 -8.24 8.57 -9.49
CA ASP A 437 -7.21 8.17 -10.45
C ASP A 437 -5.93 7.66 -9.79
N GLY A 438 -5.10 6.99 -10.60
CA GLY A 438 -3.80 6.53 -10.16
C GLY A 438 -3.10 5.59 -11.13
N LEU A 439 -1.95 5.13 -10.68
CA LEU A 439 -1.07 4.22 -11.39
C LEU A 439 -1.10 2.83 -10.79
N VAL A 440 -1.07 1.82 -11.65
CA VAL A 440 -0.98 0.40 -11.30
C VAL A 440 0.22 -0.20 -12.04
N GLN A 441 1.07 -0.92 -11.32
CA GLN A 441 2.17 -1.68 -11.92
C GLN A 441 1.61 -2.74 -12.86
N PHE A 442 2.11 -2.79 -14.09
CA PHE A 442 1.73 -3.83 -15.03
C PHE A 442 2.59 -5.08 -14.80
N VAL A 443 1.94 -6.21 -14.52
CA VAL A 443 2.58 -7.53 -14.45
C VAL A 443 2.21 -8.31 -15.70
N PRO A 444 3.17 -8.74 -16.54
CA PRO A 444 2.91 -9.58 -17.70
C PRO A 444 2.20 -10.87 -17.30
N SER A 445 0.94 -11.01 -17.69
CA SER A 445 0.07 -12.11 -17.26
C SER A 445 -1.20 -12.16 -18.12
N ALA A 446 -1.96 -13.22 -17.97
CA ALA A 446 -3.29 -13.35 -18.58
C ALA A 446 -4.33 -13.80 -17.54
N PRO A 447 -5.59 -13.36 -17.63
CA PRO A 447 -6.65 -13.86 -16.76
C PRO A 447 -6.94 -15.35 -17.05
N LEU A 448 -7.28 -16.09 -16.00
CA LEU A 448 -7.58 -17.54 -16.14
C LEU A 448 -8.72 -17.80 -17.11
N SER A 449 -9.73 -16.93 -17.17
CA SER A 449 -10.83 -17.04 -18.15
C SER A 449 -10.31 -17.10 -19.59
N ARG A 450 -9.39 -16.21 -19.94
CA ARG A 450 -8.77 -16.15 -21.26
C ARG A 450 -7.85 -17.36 -21.51
N ILE A 451 -7.05 -17.75 -20.52
CA ILE A 451 -6.17 -18.92 -20.61
C ILE A 451 -6.98 -20.18 -20.91
N LEU A 452 -8.09 -20.38 -20.20
CA LEU A 452 -8.94 -21.54 -20.42
C LEU A 452 -9.68 -21.50 -21.77
N ALA A 453 -10.07 -20.31 -22.23
CA ALA A 453 -10.69 -20.15 -23.55
C ALA A 453 -9.71 -20.45 -24.71
N GLU A 454 -8.48 -19.93 -24.64
CA GLU A 454 -7.48 -20.03 -25.70
C GLU A 454 -6.67 -21.34 -25.64
N HIS A 455 -6.29 -21.80 -24.44
CA HIS A 455 -5.37 -22.93 -24.23
C HIS A 455 -6.03 -24.18 -23.64
N ARG A 456 -7.28 -24.07 -23.16
CA ARG A 456 -8.07 -25.15 -22.54
C ARG A 456 -7.60 -25.56 -21.15
N THR A 457 -6.30 -25.53 -20.86
CA THR A 457 -5.73 -25.91 -19.56
C THR A 457 -4.60 -24.94 -19.16
N ILE A 458 -4.37 -24.80 -17.86
CA ILE A 458 -3.25 -24.05 -17.30
C ILE A 458 -1.91 -24.66 -17.77
N HIS A 459 -1.79 -25.99 -17.81
CA HIS A 459 -0.57 -26.66 -18.28
C HIS A 459 -0.21 -26.27 -19.71
N LYS A 460 -1.17 -26.23 -20.65
CA LYS A 460 -0.90 -25.81 -22.04
C LYS A 460 -0.46 -24.36 -22.18
N PHE A 461 -0.97 -23.48 -21.33
CA PHE A 461 -0.51 -22.10 -21.27
C PHE A 461 0.93 -22.02 -20.77
N LEU A 462 1.25 -22.66 -19.64
CA LEU A 462 2.58 -22.66 -19.08
C LEU A 462 3.60 -23.33 -20.00
N ALA A 463 3.21 -24.38 -20.74
CA ALA A 463 4.09 -25.06 -21.70
C ALA A 463 4.58 -24.17 -22.85
N GLN A 464 3.96 -23.00 -23.08
CA GLN A 464 4.47 -22.06 -24.11
C GLN A 464 5.84 -21.49 -23.76
N THR A 465 6.16 -21.34 -22.46
CA THR A 465 7.40 -20.74 -21.96
C THR A 465 8.17 -21.64 -21.01
N GLN A 466 7.52 -22.63 -20.41
CA GLN A 466 8.07 -23.48 -19.35
C GLN A 466 8.01 -24.97 -19.70
N ALA A 467 7.99 -25.32 -20.98
CA ALA A 467 7.99 -26.73 -21.41
C ALA A 467 9.27 -27.45 -20.97
N ASP A 468 9.10 -28.66 -20.42
CA ASP A 468 10.15 -29.62 -20.12
C ASP A 468 9.58 -31.03 -20.29
N PRO A 469 9.95 -31.76 -21.35
CA PRO A 469 9.45 -33.12 -21.60
C PRO A 469 9.77 -34.12 -20.49
N GLN A 470 10.78 -33.86 -19.66
CA GLN A 470 11.17 -34.73 -18.53
C GLN A 470 10.54 -34.26 -17.21
N GLY A 471 9.95 -33.10 -17.21
CA GLY A 471 9.33 -32.51 -16.01
C GLY A 471 7.91 -33.01 -15.76
N PRO A 472 7.35 -32.70 -14.58
CA PRO A 472 5.97 -33.05 -14.21
C PRO A 472 4.99 -32.40 -15.16
N PHE A 473 4.03 -33.18 -15.68
CA PHE A 473 3.02 -32.75 -16.67
C PHE A 473 3.62 -32.09 -17.94
N GLY A 474 4.89 -32.39 -18.27
CA GLY A 474 5.61 -31.77 -19.40
C GLY A 474 6.06 -30.32 -19.16
N LEU A 475 6.18 -29.89 -17.90
CA LEU A 475 6.58 -28.56 -17.46
C LEU A 475 7.84 -28.62 -16.60
N LYS A 476 8.58 -27.50 -16.56
CA LYS A 476 9.63 -27.32 -15.57
C LYS A 476 9.02 -27.40 -14.15
N ALA A 477 9.64 -28.21 -13.29
CA ALA A 477 9.19 -28.42 -11.92
C ALA A 477 9.07 -27.09 -11.15
N GLU A 478 10.01 -26.14 -11.36
CA GLU A 478 10.00 -24.82 -10.73
C GLU A 478 8.76 -24.00 -11.07
N ALA A 479 8.28 -24.05 -12.33
CA ALA A 479 7.09 -23.31 -12.74
C ALA A 479 5.82 -23.86 -12.07
N LEU A 480 5.73 -25.18 -11.94
CA LEU A 480 4.62 -25.83 -11.25
C LEU A 480 4.67 -25.58 -9.74
N GLU A 481 5.87 -25.65 -9.13
CA GLU A 481 6.06 -25.30 -7.71
C GLU A 481 5.69 -23.84 -7.46
N THR A 482 6.09 -22.92 -8.33
CA THR A 482 5.73 -21.50 -8.26
C THR A 482 4.21 -21.31 -8.30
N PHE A 483 3.53 -22.04 -9.18
CA PHE A 483 2.06 -22.04 -9.25
C PHE A 483 1.43 -22.53 -7.94
N VAL A 484 1.87 -23.68 -7.43
CA VAL A 484 1.36 -24.26 -6.17
C VAL A 484 1.56 -23.31 -4.99
N ARG A 485 2.76 -22.75 -4.83
CA ARG A 485 3.10 -21.80 -3.76
C ARG A 485 2.25 -20.53 -3.83
N SER A 486 2.16 -19.91 -5.00
CA SER A 486 1.38 -18.69 -5.16
C SER A 486 -0.12 -18.91 -4.96
N CYS A 487 -0.67 -20.04 -5.41
CA CYS A 487 -2.04 -20.43 -5.09
C CYS A 487 -2.27 -20.53 -3.58
N ALA A 488 -1.37 -21.20 -2.84
CA ALA A 488 -1.49 -21.36 -1.40
C ALA A 488 -1.49 -20.00 -0.69
N GLY A 489 -0.56 -19.12 -1.03
CA GLY A 489 -0.46 -17.79 -0.42
C GLY A 489 -1.68 -16.93 -0.69
N TYR A 490 -2.13 -16.83 -1.95
CA TYR A 490 -3.32 -16.02 -2.27
C TYR A 490 -4.61 -16.61 -1.67
N CYS A 491 -4.76 -17.93 -1.58
CA CYS A 491 -5.90 -18.54 -0.89
C CYS A 491 -5.96 -18.10 0.59
N VAL A 492 -4.84 -18.14 1.30
CA VAL A 492 -4.78 -17.75 2.72
C VAL A 492 -4.98 -16.24 2.91
N MET A 493 -4.28 -15.41 2.13
CA MET A 493 -4.35 -13.96 2.27
C MET A 493 -5.74 -13.41 1.93
N THR A 494 -6.34 -13.89 0.83
CA THR A 494 -7.69 -13.47 0.45
C THR A 494 -8.75 -13.99 1.43
N TYR A 495 -8.53 -15.14 2.06
CA TYR A 495 -9.38 -15.61 3.16
C TYR A 495 -9.29 -14.69 4.38
N ILE A 496 -8.08 -14.35 4.84
CA ILE A 496 -7.88 -13.46 6.00
C ILE A 496 -8.49 -12.08 5.73
N LEU A 497 -8.21 -11.49 4.57
CA LEU A 497 -8.71 -10.17 4.18
C LEU A 497 -10.19 -10.18 3.76
N GLY A 498 -10.81 -11.37 3.66
CA GLY A 498 -12.21 -11.53 3.27
C GLY A 498 -12.50 -10.97 1.88
N VAL A 499 -11.61 -11.22 0.91
CA VAL A 499 -11.74 -10.70 -0.46
C VAL A 499 -12.84 -11.43 -1.21
N GLY A 500 -13.86 -10.68 -1.66
CA GLY A 500 -15.02 -11.18 -2.41
C GLY A 500 -14.91 -11.02 -3.92
N ASP A 501 -16.00 -11.33 -4.62
CA ASP A 501 -16.17 -11.26 -6.09
C ASP A 501 -15.07 -11.96 -6.91
N ARG A 502 -14.61 -13.11 -6.46
CA ARG A 502 -13.56 -13.86 -7.17
C ARG A 502 -14.12 -14.67 -8.34
N HIS A 503 -13.90 -14.19 -9.54
CA HIS A 503 -14.16 -14.89 -10.80
C HIS A 503 -12.87 -15.07 -11.60
N LEU A 504 -12.89 -15.84 -12.70
CA LEU A 504 -11.67 -16.19 -13.43
C LEU A 504 -10.99 -15.00 -14.14
N ASP A 505 -11.69 -13.87 -14.31
CA ASP A 505 -11.09 -12.65 -14.86
C ASP A 505 -10.29 -11.87 -13.80
N ASN A 506 -10.57 -12.11 -12.49
CA ASN A 506 -9.84 -11.49 -11.37
C ASN A 506 -8.66 -12.36 -10.87
N LEU A 507 -8.41 -13.49 -11.55
CA LEU A 507 -7.28 -14.38 -11.30
C LEU A 507 -6.31 -14.30 -12.47
N MET A 508 -5.12 -13.81 -12.23
CA MET A 508 -4.08 -13.64 -13.23
C MET A 508 -3.01 -14.70 -13.09
N LEU A 509 -2.50 -15.20 -14.21
CA LEU A 509 -1.40 -16.15 -14.25
C LEU A 509 -0.28 -15.60 -15.14
N ALA A 510 0.90 -15.48 -14.57
CA ALA A 510 2.10 -15.09 -15.28
C ALA A 510 2.75 -16.30 -16.01
N PRO A 511 3.54 -16.06 -17.07
CA PRO A 511 4.19 -17.14 -17.85
C PRO A 511 5.19 -17.99 -17.04
N ASP A 512 5.64 -17.52 -15.89
CA ASP A 512 6.56 -18.24 -14.99
C ASP A 512 5.84 -19.09 -13.91
N GLY A 513 4.50 -19.12 -13.93
CA GLY A 513 3.68 -19.91 -13.00
C GLY A 513 3.11 -19.12 -11.83
N ARG A 514 3.48 -17.85 -11.62
CA ARG A 514 2.92 -17.04 -10.53
C ARG A 514 1.45 -16.71 -10.77
N LEU A 515 0.58 -17.23 -9.91
CA LEU A 515 -0.83 -16.84 -9.84
C LEU A 515 -0.96 -15.66 -8.88
N PHE A 516 -1.76 -14.65 -9.23
CA PHE A 516 -2.09 -13.53 -8.35
C PHE A 516 -3.50 -13.01 -8.62
N HIS A 517 -4.01 -12.23 -7.66
CA HIS A 517 -5.35 -11.65 -7.74
C HIS A 517 -5.28 -10.17 -8.12
N ILE A 518 -6.30 -9.69 -8.82
CA ILE A 518 -6.52 -8.28 -9.13
C ILE A 518 -7.93 -7.87 -8.71
N ASP A 519 -8.21 -6.58 -8.67
CA ASP A 519 -9.53 -6.01 -8.38
C ASP A 519 -10.03 -6.37 -6.97
N PHE A 520 -9.71 -5.53 -6.02
CA PHE A 520 -10.05 -5.71 -4.60
C PHE A 520 -11.22 -4.81 -4.16
N GLY A 521 -12.20 -4.57 -5.04
CA GLY A 521 -13.39 -3.77 -4.74
C GLY A 521 -14.26 -4.33 -3.61
N TYR A 522 -14.15 -5.61 -3.30
CA TYR A 522 -14.90 -6.27 -2.23
C TYR A 522 -13.96 -6.93 -1.23
N ILE A 523 -13.96 -6.47 0.02
CA ILE A 523 -13.12 -6.96 1.11
C ILE A 523 -13.92 -7.15 2.40
N LEU A 524 -13.30 -7.74 3.42
CA LEU A 524 -13.88 -7.95 4.75
C LEU A 524 -15.20 -8.73 4.72
N GLY A 525 -15.28 -9.73 3.83
CA GLY A 525 -16.44 -10.60 3.69
C GLY A 525 -17.65 -9.94 3.00
N ASN A 526 -17.46 -8.77 2.41
CA ASN A 526 -18.42 -8.23 1.47
C ASN A 526 -18.27 -8.96 0.14
N ASP A 527 -19.34 -9.57 -0.34
CA ASP A 527 -19.36 -10.25 -1.65
C ASP A 527 -20.71 -9.99 -2.31
N PRO A 528 -20.77 -9.62 -3.60
CA PRO A 528 -22.03 -9.42 -4.30
C PRO A 528 -22.78 -10.73 -4.54
N LYS A 529 -22.11 -11.87 -4.38
CA LYS A 529 -22.69 -13.21 -4.58
C LYS A 529 -23.18 -13.79 -3.26
N PRO A 530 -24.35 -14.41 -3.22
CA PRO A 530 -24.81 -15.13 -2.04
C PRO A 530 -23.95 -16.37 -1.80
N PHE A 531 -23.59 -16.63 -0.56
CA PHE A 531 -22.84 -17.83 -0.13
C PHE A 531 -21.52 -18.03 -0.89
N PRO A 532 -20.59 -17.04 -0.88
CA PRO A 532 -19.30 -17.21 -1.51
C PRO A 532 -18.48 -18.28 -0.76
N PRO A 533 -17.63 -19.05 -1.48
CA PRO A 533 -16.72 -19.98 -0.82
C PRO A 533 -15.71 -19.20 0.05
N PRO A 534 -15.15 -19.84 1.11
CA PRO A 534 -14.17 -19.20 1.98
C PRO A 534 -12.95 -18.62 1.25
N MET A 535 -12.51 -19.28 0.19
CA MET A 535 -11.42 -18.84 -0.69
C MET A 535 -11.67 -19.30 -2.14
N LYS A 536 -11.02 -18.64 -3.09
CA LYS A 536 -11.15 -19.04 -4.50
C LYS A 536 -10.18 -20.19 -4.82
N LEU A 537 -10.74 -21.38 -4.92
CA LEU A 537 -10.04 -22.59 -5.37
C LEU A 537 -10.94 -23.30 -6.38
N CYS A 538 -10.72 -23.03 -7.67
CA CYS A 538 -11.53 -23.63 -8.71
C CYS A 538 -10.98 -24.98 -9.18
N ARG A 539 -11.83 -25.74 -9.89
CA ARG A 539 -11.49 -27.06 -10.41
C ARG A 539 -10.24 -27.04 -11.29
N GLU A 540 -10.12 -26.05 -12.14
CA GLU A 540 -9.00 -25.91 -13.08
C GLU A 540 -7.66 -25.66 -12.35
N MET A 541 -7.68 -24.99 -11.18
CA MET A 541 -6.50 -24.85 -10.33
C MET A 541 -6.09 -26.20 -9.70
N ILE A 542 -7.07 -26.98 -9.22
CA ILE A 542 -6.84 -28.31 -8.64
C ILE A 542 -6.30 -29.27 -9.71
N GLU A 543 -6.90 -29.26 -10.91
CA GLU A 543 -6.43 -30.05 -12.05
C GLU A 543 -4.99 -29.68 -12.46
N ALA A 544 -4.64 -28.39 -12.40
CA ALA A 544 -3.28 -27.92 -12.67
C ALA A 544 -2.26 -28.40 -11.63
N MET A 545 -2.69 -28.69 -10.40
CA MET A 545 -1.87 -29.33 -9.36
C MET A 545 -1.83 -30.86 -9.50
N GLY A 546 -2.48 -31.44 -10.51
CA GLY A 546 -2.54 -32.90 -10.74
C GLY A 546 -3.69 -33.62 -10.05
N GLY A 547 -4.69 -32.88 -9.54
CA GLY A 547 -5.83 -33.41 -8.80
C GLY A 547 -5.59 -33.51 -7.29
N GLN A 548 -6.63 -33.86 -6.55
CA GLN A 548 -6.62 -33.84 -5.07
C GLN A 548 -5.66 -34.88 -4.45
N ASP A 549 -5.37 -35.96 -5.16
CA ASP A 549 -4.48 -37.04 -4.69
C ASP A 549 -3.01 -36.81 -5.04
N SER A 550 -2.69 -35.72 -5.74
CA SER A 550 -1.32 -35.44 -6.18
C SER A 550 -0.45 -34.90 -5.03
N SER A 551 0.86 -35.14 -5.13
CA SER A 551 1.84 -34.56 -4.20
C SER A 551 1.84 -33.04 -4.21
N TYR A 552 1.55 -32.41 -5.34
CA TYR A 552 1.48 -30.95 -5.46
C TYR A 552 0.26 -30.35 -4.75
N TYR A 553 -0.88 -31.05 -4.78
CA TYR A 553 -2.05 -30.63 -4.00
C TYR A 553 -1.83 -30.80 -2.49
N VAL A 554 -1.15 -31.87 -2.10
CA VAL A 554 -0.72 -32.06 -0.69
C VAL A 554 0.22 -30.92 -0.25
N GLN A 555 1.19 -30.54 -1.09
CA GLN A 555 2.08 -29.38 -0.82
C GLN A 555 1.30 -28.07 -0.72
N PHE A 556 0.33 -27.83 -1.62
CA PHE A 556 -0.56 -26.67 -1.55
C PHE A 556 -1.25 -26.58 -0.18
N ARG A 557 -1.81 -27.69 0.30
CA ARG A 557 -2.45 -27.73 1.63
C ARG A 557 -1.46 -27.46 2.77
N MET A 558 -0.28 -28.05 2.71
CA MET A 558 0.78 -27.81 3.71
C MET A 558 1.19 -26.34 3.76
N PHE A 559 1.52 -25.74 2.62
CA PHE A 559 1.89 -24.33 2.54
C PHE A 559 0.76 -23.39 3.01
N SER A 560 -0.49 -23.73 2.72
CA SER A 560 -1.65 -22.95 3.19
C SER A 560 -1.78 -22.98 4.71
N CYS A 561 -1.65 -24.17 5.33
CA CYS A 561 -1.72 -24.31 6.78
C CYS A 561 -0.57 -23.61 7.50
N GLU A 562 0.66 -23.75 6.98
CA GLU A 562 1.85 -23.10 7.52
C GLU A 562 1.73 -21.57 7.43
N ALA A 563 1.38 -21.05 6.25
CA ALA A 563 1.17 -19.62 6.05
C ALA A 563 0.10 -19.04 6.99
N TYR A 564 -1.00 -19.75 7.16
CA TYR A 564 -2.06 -19.30 8.06
C TYR A 564 -1.59 -19.20 9.51
N ASN A 565 -0.84 -20.20 10.02
CA ASN A 565 -0.29 -20.16 11.37
C ASN A 565 0.76 -19.06 11.57
N ILE A 566 1.63 -18.81 10.59
CA ILE A 566 2.62 -17.71 10.64
C ILE A 566 1.89 -16.36 10.73
N LEU A 567 0.89 -16.14 9.88
CA LEU A 567 0.14 -14.87 9.86
C LEU A 567 -0.70 -14.67 11.12
N ARG A 568 -1.25 -15.72 11.71
CA ARG A 568 -1.93 -15.66 13.02
C ARG A 568 -1.00 -15.22 14.15
N LYS A 569 0.26 -15.65 14.15
CA LYS A 569 1.28 -15.21 15.13
C LYS A 569 1.60 -13.72 15.02
N SER A 570 1.37 -13.14 13.83
CA SER A 570 1.53 -11.71 13.54
C SER A 570 0.22 -10.92 13.61
N ALA A 571 -0.82 -11.49 14.21
CA ALA A 571 -2.18 -10.91 14.24
C ALA A 571 -2.21 -9.51 14.87
N ASP A 572 -1.45 -9.26 15.93
CA ASP A 572 -1.42 -7.96 16.61
C ASP A 572 -0.95 -6.85 15.65
N LEU A 573 0.07 -7.13 14.82
CA LEU A 573 0.54 -6.20 13.79
C LEU A 573 -0.54 -5.95 12.73
N ILE A 574 -1.13 -7.02 12.19
CA ILE A 574 -2.17 -6.92 11.15
C ILE A 574 -3.37 -6.12 11.68
N LEU A 575 -3.84 -6.44 12.89
CA LEU A 575 -4.97 -5.77 13.52
C LEU A 575 -4.68 -4.30 13.84
N SER A 576 -3.47 -3.97 14.32
CA SER A 576 -3.07 -2.58 14.60
C SER A 576 -3.05 -1.74 13.33
N LEU A 577 -2.58 -2.28 12.21
CA LEU A 577 -2.60 -1.60 10.92
C LEU A 577 -4.03 -1.34 10.43
N PHE A 578 -4.94 -2.31 10.55
CA PHE A 578 -6.35 -2.10 10.22
C PHE A 578 -7.01 -1.07 11.16
N HIS A 579 -6.66 -1.08 12.43
CA HIS A 579 -7.20 -0.11 13.40
C HIS A 579 -6.78 1.33 13.08
N LEU A 580 -5.56 1.53 12.60
CA LEU A 580 -5.09 2.83 12.12
C LEU A 580 -5.85 3.33 10.87
N MET A 581 -6.42 2.42 10.07
CA MET A 581 -7.23 2.77 8.91
C MET A 581 -8.69 3.12 9.23
N ALA A 582 -9.10 3.13 10.49
CA ALA A 582 -10.49 3.35 10.92
C ALA A 582 -11.11 4.67 10.40
N GLY A 583 -10.28 5.71 10.20
CA GLY A 583 -10.70 7.00 9.63
C GLY A 583 -10.45 7.15 8.13
N ALA A 584 -9.82 6.17 7.48
CA ALA A 584 -9.44 6.28 6.07
C ALA A 584 -10.66 6.31 5.14
N SER A 585 -10.52 6.93 3.98
CA SER A 585 -11.57 7.00 2.96
C SER A 585 -11.74 5.67 2.20
N ILE A 586 -11.77 4.55 2.93
CA ILE A 586 -12.03 3.20 2.41
C ILE A 586 -13.41 2.77 2.93
N GLU A 587 -14.39 2.69 2.04
CA GLU A 587 -15.79 2.48 2.39
C GLU A 587 -16.01 1.22 3.24
N ALA A 588 -15.33 0.13 2.91
CA ALA A 588 -15.43 -1.14 3.63
C ALA A 588 -14.98 -1.06 5.11
N ILE A 589 -14.16 -0.07 5.47
CA ILE A 589 -13.67 0.16 6.84
C ILE A 589 -14.40 1.35 7.48
N ARG A 590 -14.51 2.47 6.77
CA ARG A 590 -15.05 3.74 7.29
C ARG A 590 -16.49 3.62 7.81
N ASN A 591 -17.33 2.87 7.08
CA ASN A 591 -18.77 2.74 7.43
C ASN A 591 -18.98 2.01 8.76
N ASN A 592 -18.13 1.07 9.13
CA ASN A 592 -18.19 0.36 10.40
C ASN A 592 -16.83 -0.23 10.79
N PRO A 593 -15.91 0.58 11.35
CA PRO A 593 -14.56 0.14 11.70
C PRO A 593 -14.52 -1.01 12.71
N GLU A 594 -15.44 -1.02 13.68
CA GLU A 594 -15.51 -2.08 14.69
C GLU A 594 -15.88 -3.43 14.06
N ASN A 595 -16.85 -3.44 13.15
CA ASN A 595 -17.24 -4.65 12.44
C ASN A 595 -16.13 -5.13 11.48
N ALA A 596 -15.41 -4.22 10.84
CA ALA A 596 -14.25 -4.56 10.02
C ALA A 596 -13.18 -5.31 10.84
N MET A 597 -12.88 -4.80 12.03
CA MET A 597 -11.96 -5.44 12.97
C MET A 597 -12.46 -6.80 13.47
N LEU A 598 -13.76 -6.90 13.79
CA LEU A 598 -14.36 -8.15 14.24
C LEU A 598 -14.28 -9.23 13.16
N LYS A 599 -14.63 -8.91 11.92
CA LYS A 599 -14.54 -9.84 10.77
C LYS A 599 -13.12 -10.36 10.56
N LEU A 600 -12.10 -9.49 10.71
CA LEU A 600 -10.71 -9.89 10.59
C LEU A 600 -10.28 -10.83 11.73
N GLN A 601 -10.70 -10.54 12.98
CA GLN A 601 -10.44 -11.39 14.14
C GLN A 601 -11.10 -12.77 13.99
N GLU A 602 -12.34 -12.82 13.48
CA GLU A 602 -13.04 -14.07 13.18
C GLU A 602 -12.28 -14.93 12.17
N LYS A 603 -11.65 -14.31 11.16
CA LYS A 603 -10.84 -15.02 10.18
C LYS A 603 -9.51 -15.52 10.76
N LEU A 604 -8.91 -14.77 11.68
CA LEU A 604 -7.64 -15.13 12.32
C LEU A 604 -7.78 -16.19 13.41
N ARG A 605 -9.00 -16.43 13.95
CA ARG A 605 -9.28 -17.45 14.97
C ARG A 605 -8.23 -17.48 16.09
N LEU A 606 -8.08 -16.34 16.76
CA LEU A 606 -7.09 -16.19 17.85
C LEU A 606 -7.42 -17.03 19.10
N ASP A 607 -8.61 -17.60 19.14
CA ASP A 607 -9.09 -18.57 20.14
C ASP A 607 -8.51 -19.98 19.93
N PHE A 608 -8.00 -20.31 18.74
CA PHE A 608 -7.47 -21.62 18.39
C PHE A 608 -5.98 -21.73 18.70
N ASP A 609 -5.53 -22.91 19.08
CA ASP A 609 -4.11 -23.29 19.04
C ASP A 609 -3.66 -23.59 17.59
N ASP A 610 -2.39 -23.93 17.41
CA ASP A 610 -1.83 -24.15 16.07
C ASP A 610 -2.40 -25.41 15.39
N GLU A 611 -2.73 -26.46 16.15
CA GLU A 611 -3.31 -27.70 15.60
C GLU A 611 -4.77 -27.46 15.16
N GLN A 612 -5.57 -26.84 16.00
CA GLN A 612 -6.95 -26.46 15.68
C GLN A 612 -7.01 -25.52 14.46
N ALA A 613 -6.04 -24.62 14.32
CA ALA A 613 -5.96 -23.72 13.19
C ALA A 613 -5.61 -24.45 11.88
N ILE A 614 -4.75 -25.48 11.95
CA ILE A 614 -4.45 -26.36 10.81
C ILE A 614 -5.71 -27.12 10.38
N GLU A 615 -6.43 -27.75 11.33
CA GLU A 615 -7.67 -28.45 11.06
C GLU A 615 -8.73 -27.53 10.41
N GLN A 616 -8.87 -26.33 10.95
CA GLN A 616 -9.77 -25.31 10.41
C GLN A 616 -9.38 -24.93 8.97
N MET A 617 -8.10 -24.66 8.70
CA MET A 617 -7.64 -24.29 7.35
C MET A 617 -7.87 -25.44 6.36
N GLN A 618 -7.63 -26.68 6.77
CA GLN A 618 -7.92 -27.85 5.93
C GLN A 618 -9.42 -28.00 5.64
N ALA A 619 -10.29 -27.76 6.62
CA ALA A 619 -11.74 -27.75 6.44
C ALA A 619 -12.18 -26.69 5.42
N LEU A 620 -11.64 -25.46 5.54
CA LEU A 620 -11.93 -24.35 4.61
C LEU A 620 -11.45 -24.65 3.17
N ILE A 621 -10.30 -25.30 3.00
CA ILE A 621 -9.81 -25.74 1.69
C ILE A 621 -10.78 -26.78 1.09
N ASN A 622 -11.20 -27.77 1.87
CA ASN A 622 -12.13 -28.81 1.41
C ASN A 622 -13.49 -28.20 1.05
N GLU A 623 -14.03 -27.29 1.87
CA GLU A 623 -15.27 -26.55 1.59
C GLU A 623 -15.15 -25.79 0.27
N SER A 624 -14.05 -25.06 0.06
CA SER A 624 -13.81 -24.28 -1.15
C SER A 624 -13.67 -25.15 -2.40
N ALA A 625 -13.02 -26.32 -2.28
CA ALA A 625 -12.85 -27.27 -3.38
C ALA A 625 -14.16 -27.95 -3.82
N THR A 626 -15.10 -28.11 -2.88
CA THR A 626 -16.39 -28.80 -3.12
C THR A 626 -17.57 -27.84 -3.36
N ALA A 627 -17.37 -26.53 -3.25
CA ALA A 627 -18.44 -25.54 -3.40
C ALA A 627 -19.10 -25.60 -4.80
N LEU A 628 -20.40 -25.86 -4.85
CA LEU A 628 -21.18 -25.98 -6.08
C LEU A 628 -21.57 -24.64 -6.70
N MET A 629 -21.85 -23.62 -5.86
CA MET A 629 -22.35 -22.32 -6.33
C MET A 629 -21.35 -21.56 -7.22
N PRO A 630 -20.04 -21.52 -6.97
CA PRO A 630 -19.09 -20.94 -7.90
C PRO A 630 -19.12 -21.55 -9.30
N GLN A 631 -19.33 -22.84 -9.43
CA GLN A 631 -19.40 -23.52 -10.73
C GLN A 631 -20.62 -23.06 -11.55
N ILE A 632 -21.77 -22.86 -10.91
CA ILE A 632 -22.99 -22.35 -11.54
C ILE A 632 -22.78 -20.89 -11.98
N VAL A 633 -22.23 -20.04 -11.11
CA VAL A 633 -21.98 -18.63 -11.40
C VAL A 633 -20.94 -18.44 -12.50
N GLU A 634 -19.87 -19.22 -12.52
CA GLU A 634 -18.86 -19.19 -13.59
C GLU A 634 -19.45 -19.62 -14.94
N THR A 635 -20.34 -20.59 -14.94
CA THR A 635 -21.04 -21.02 -16.15
C THR A 635 -21.96 -19.92 -16.68
N THR A 636 -22.72 -19.25 -15.82
CA THR A 636 -23.58 -18.11 -16.22
C THR A 636 -22.76 -16.89 -16.65
N HIS A 637 -21.63 -16.61 -16.00
CA HIS A 637 -20.74 -15.50 -16.38
C HIS A 637 -20.08 -15.75 -17.75
N ARG A 638 -19.64 -16.97 -18.03
CA ARG A 638 -19.14 -17.37 -19.36
C ARG A 638 -20.23 -17.24 -20.44
N TRP A 639 -21.47 -17.58 -20.13
CA TRP A 639 -22.60 -17.39 -21.05
C TRP A 639 -22.87 -15.91 -21.34
N ALA A 640 -22.85 -15.07 -20.31
CA ALA A 640 -23.04 -13.62 -20.46
C ALA A 640 -21.93 -12.94 -21.29
N GLN A 641 -20.69 -13.42 -21.20
CA GLN A 641 -19.57 -12.93 -22.02
C GLN A 641 -19.66 -13.41 -23.48
N TYR A 642 -20.18 -14.61 -23.71
CA TYR A 642 -20.37 -15.14 -25.07
C TYR A 642 -21.42 -14.33 -25.86
N TRP A 643 -22.39 -13.70 -25.17
CA TRP A 643 -23.45 -12.88 -25.78
C TRP A 643 -23.14 -11.38 -25.84
N ARG A 644 -22.00 -10.93 -25.32
CA ARG A 644 -21.46 -9.57 -25.46
C ARG A 644 -20.34 -9.52 -26.50
#